data_fe381f8c1b778832769de7bed15e8b11
#
_entry.id   fe381f8c1b778832769de7bed15e8b11
#
_cell.length_a   1.000
_cell.length_b   1.000
_cell.length_c   1.000
_cell.angle_alpha   90.00
_cell.angle_beta   90.00
_cell.angle_gamma   90.00
#
_symmetry.space_group_name_H-M   'P 1'
#
loop_
_entity.id
_entity.type
_entity.pdbx_description
1 polymer ?
#
loop_
_entity_poly.entity_id
_entity_poly.type
_entity_poly.pdbx_seq_one_letter_code
_entity_poly.pdbx_strand_id
1 'polypeptide(L)'
;MNPEKFYITTPIYYPSDKLHIGHTYCTVATDAMARYKRLRGCEVMFLTGTDEHGQKIEDKAKEAGVSPKEFVDHIVEGPRGVLDLWKLMNISNDRFIRTTDDYHVESVQKIFKQLYEQGDIYKGKYVGKYCKPCESFWTETQLKDGKCPDCGRDVVDAEEEAYFFRLSKYADRIRHLLEDTDFLEPRSRVNEMVNNFIKPGLEDLCVSRTSFSWGVPVDFDPGHVVYVWIDALSNYINALGYGNDRYHDFEKFWPADVHFVGKEIVRFHSIIWPAILMALGLPLPKKVYGHGWLLLDGGKMSKSKGNVVDPYLLAERYGVDALRYFLLREFPFGTDGNFSNEALIGRINTDLANDLGNLVSRTTAMVGKYFGERLPEDCGATGDEAELAGMLAQAQGEVNLSMDFPEDDPRKYDVELIALAAGLRGRYEAQMEHYAFQDALVELFKLIGRANKYIDENKPWALAKDEAQKPRLAHVLYNLLECVRLSAVLLTPFMPETCGKIFAQLGVDEGARTWESAGAWGLLPAGAAVSKGENLFPRIDVEKELAALDELQAEARRAALPAVEVEPFAQESVDFDTFCKSDFRAVKVKACESVKKSAKLLRFILDDGSGTDRQILSGIAMYYKPEELVGKTLVAIINLPPRKMMGQESCGMLLSAVHTEHGEEKLHLVMVDDAIPAGAKLC
;
A
#
# COMPACT_ATOMS: atom_id res chain seq x y z
N MET A 1 -38.86 -3.25 6.77
CA MET A 1 -38.18 -3.93 5.65
C MET A 1 -36.87 -4.47 6.20
N ASN A 2 -36.44 -5.69 5.80
CA ASN A 2 -35.12 -6.15 6.18
C ASN A 2 -34.08 -5.23 5.52
N PRO A 3 -32.98 -4.87 6.21
CA PRO A 3 -31.94 -4.06 5.60
C PRO A 3 -31.36 -4.75 4.36
N GLU A 4 -30.96 -3.97 3.38
CA GLU A 4 -30.22 -4.46 2.22
C GLU A 4 -28.90 -5.08 2.71
N LYS A 5 -28.52 -6.24 2.19
CA LYS A 5 -27.28 -6.92 2.54
C LYS A 5 -26.17 -6.51 1.59
N PHE A 6 -24.98 -6.36 2.12
CA PHE A 6 -23.80 -6.00 1.33
C PHE A 6 -22.57 -6.78 1.80
N TYR A 7 -22.02 -7.61 0.93
CA TYR A 7 -20.82 -8.38 1.20
C TYR A 7 -19.64 -7.86 0.38
N ILE A 8 -18.64 -7.35 1.07
CA ILE A 8 -17.43 -6.77 0.47
C ILE A 8 -16.17 -7.43 1.04
N THR A 9 -15.15 -7.62 0.19
CA THR A 9 -13.90 -8.25 0.62
C THR A 9 -12.67 -7.51 0.10
N THR A 10 -11.57 -7.59 0.86
CA THR A 10 -10.22 -7.42 0.33
C THR A 10 -9.72 -8.73 -0.27
N PRO A 11 -8.57 -8.78 -0.96
CA PRO A 11 -7.82 -10.04 -1.08
C PRO A 11 -7.34 -10.47 0.30
N ILE A 12 -7.05 -11.75 0.47
CA ILE A 12 -6.27 -12.21 1.61
C ILE A 12 -4.79 -11.96 1.33
N TYR A 13 -4.08 -11.40 2.32
CA TYR A 13 -2.72 -10.92 2.14
C TYR A 13 -1.68 -12.01 2.45
N TYR A 14 -0.65 -12.11 1.60
CA TYR A 14 0.41 -13.10 1.76
C TYR A 14 1.44 -12.65 2.82
N PRO A 15 1.49 -13.26 4.02
CA PRO A 15 2.30 -12.79 5.14
C PRO A 15 3.74 -13.30 5.05
N SER A 16 4.37 -13.15 3.89
CA SER A 16 5.80 -13.48 3.74
C SER A 16 6.71 -12.42 4.36
N ASP A 17 6.14 -11.30 4.78
CA ASP A 17 6.78 -10.18 5.46
C ASP A 17 5.72 -9.17 5.91
N LYS A 18 6.10 -8.11 6.68
CA LYS A 18 5.18 -7.04 7.11
C LYS A 18 4.47 -6.37 5.94
N LEU A 19 3.22 -5.99 6.14
CA LEU A 19 2.45 -5.28 5.12
C LEU A 19 2.96 -3.85 4.92
N HIS A 20 2.77 -3.31 3.73
CA HIS A 20 3.17 -1.95 3.35
C HIS A 20 1.96 -1.10 2.93
N ILE A 21 2.18 0.17 2.65
CA ILE A 21 1.14 1.15 2.32
C ILE A 21 0.21 0.70 1.17
N GLY A 22 0.70 -0.10 0.22
CA GLY A 22 -0.13 -0.64 -0.88
C GLY A 22 -1.22 -1.60 -0.40
N HIS A 23 -0.94 -2.45 0.61
CA HIS A 23 -1.94 -3.29 1.25
C HIS A 23 -2.94 -2.44 2.06
N THR A 24 -2.43 -1.44 2.78
CA THR A 24 -3.23 -0.49 3.53
C THR A 24 -4.20 0.27 2.61
N TYR A 25 -3.77 0.66 1.42
CA TYR A 25 -4.60 1.35 0.42
C TYR A 25 -5.85 0.54 0.06
N CYS A 26 -5.68 -0.73 -0.32
CA CYS A 26 -6.79 -1.62 -0.64
C CYS A 26 -7.74 -1.79 0.56
N THR A 27 -7.19 -2.05 1.75
CA THR A 27 -7.99 -2.30 2.95
C THR A 27 -8.75 -1.07 3.41
N VAL A 28 -8.13 0.12 3.36
CA VAL A 28 -8.78 1.39 3.70
C VAL A 28 -9.90 1.74 2.70
N ALA A 29 -9.70 1.46 1.40
CA ALA A 29 -10.75 1.65 0.38
C ALA A 29 -11.95 0.72 0.64
N THR A 30 -11.68 -0.54 0.98
CA THR A 30 -12.71 -1.52 1.33
C THR A 30 -13.46 -1.10 2.59
N ASP A 31 -12.74 -0.65 3.61
CA ASP A 31 -13.32 -0.17 4.88
C ASP A 31 -14.18 1.09 4.66
N ALA A 32 -13.72 2.04 3.86
CA ALA A 32 -14.49 3.23 3.54
C ALA A 32 -15.81 2.88 2.83
N MET A 33 -15.80 1.92 1.90
CA MET A 33 -17.03 1.44 1.25
C MET A 33 -17.92 0.70 2.24
N ALA A 34 -17.37 -0.16 3.09
CA ALA A 34 -18.14 -0.86 4.13
C ALA A 34 -18.82 0.12 5.09
N ARG A 35 -18.09 1.14 5.56
CA ARG A 35 -18.64 2.20 6.42
C ARG A 35 -19.71 3.04 5.71
N TYR A 36 -19.50 3.36 4.44
CA TYR A 36 -20.50 4.06 3.63
C TYR A 36 -21.78 3.25 3.49
N LYS A 37 -21.70 1.95 3.19
CA LYS A 37 -22.88 1.06 3.10
C LYS A 37 -23.58 0.91 4.45
N ARG A 38 -22.85 0.82 5.57
CA ARG A 38 -23.44 0.83 6.92
C ARG A 38 -24.13 2.16 7.23
N LEU A 39 -23.52 3.29 6.85
CA LEU A 39 -24.14 4.62 7.00
C LEU A 39 -25.46 4.70 6.23
N ARG A 40 -25.56 4.03 5.06
CA ARG A 40 -26.80 3.89 4.27
C ARG A 40 -27.80 2.89 4.85
N GLY A 41 -27.51 2.27 5.97
CA GLY A 41 -28.39 1.32 6.64
C GLY A 41 -28.31 -0.11 6.10
N CYS A 42 -27.33 -0.45 5.27
CA CYS A 42 -27.10 -1.83 4.84
C CYS A 42 -26.54 -2.69 5.97
N GLU A 43 -26.93 -3.97 5.98
CA GLU A 43 -26.29 -4.98 6.80
C GLU A 43 -25.03 -5.48 6.07
N VAL A 44 -23.86 -5.06 6.53
CA VAL A 44 -22.60 -5.28 5.83
C VAL A 44 -21.83 -6.45 6.44
N MET A 45 -21.28 -7.31 5.58
CA MET A 45 -20.21 -8.26 5.89
C MET A 45 -18.93 -7.77 5.21
N PHE A 46 -17.92 -7.41 5.98
CA PHE A 46 -16.60 -7.05 5.50
C PHE A 46 -15.58 -8.12 5.89
N LEU A 47 -15.06 -8.84 4.90
CA LEU A 47 -14.05 -9.90 5.07
C LEU A 47 -12.68 -9.42 4.62
N THR A 48 -11.67 -9.69 5.43
CA THR A 48 -10.24 -9.61 5.09
C THR A 48 -9.53 -10.83 5.69
N GLY A 49 -8.24 -11.03 5.40
CA GLY A 49 -7.52 -12.17 5.94
C GLY A 49 -6.10 -12.31 5.42
N THR A 50 -5.52 -13.49 5.66
CA THR A 50 -4.16 -13.84 5.25
C THR A 50 -4.12 -15.18 4.51
N ASP A 51 -3.33 -15.21 3.42
CA ASP A 51 -2.97 -16.40 2.65
C ASP A 51 -1.61 -16.90 3.16
N GLU A 52 -1.61 -18.00 3.92
CA GLU A 52 -0.48 -18.39 4.77
C GLU A 52 0.27 -19.63 4.29
N HIS A 53 -0.21 -20.28 3.23
CA HIS A 53 0.39 -21.49 2.69
C HIS A 53 1.39 -21.20 1.55
N GLY A 54 2.19 -22.22 1.18
CA GLY A 54 3.06 -22.19 0.01
C GLY A 54 4.56 -22.23 0.33
N GLN A 55 5.32 -22.58 -0.72
CA GLN A 55 6.76 -22.83 -0.63
C GLN A 55 7.55 -21.63 -0.09
N LYS A 56 7.18 -20.41 -0.47
CA LYS A 56 7.88 -19.19 -0.04
C LYS A 56 7.81 -18.97 1.46
N ILE A 57 6.68 -19.32 2.11
CA ILE A 57 6.54 -19.28 3.57
C ILE A 57 7.41 -20.37 4.21
N GLU A 58 7.37 -21.60 3.66
CA GLU A 58 8.19 -22.72 4.15
C GLU A 58 9.69 -22.39 4.08
N ASP A 59 10.16 -21.81 2.95
CA ASP A 59 11.54 -21.37 2.79
C ASP A 59 11.92 -20.30 3.83
N LYS A 60 11.10 -19.26 4.01
CA LYS A 60 11.38 -18.19 4.97
C LYS A 60 11.35 -18.65 6.42
N ALA A 61 10.44 -19.54 6.75
CA ALA A 61 10.41 -20.15 8.07
C ALA A 61 11.69 -20.97 8.35
N LYS A 62 12.15 -21.71 7.36
CA LYS A 62 13.41 -22.46 7.42
C LYS A 62 14.61 -21.51 7.56
N GLU A 63 14.67 -20.41 6.82
CA GLU A 63 15.69 -19.37 6.98
C GLU A 63 15.69 -18.76 8.38
N ALA A 64 14.50 -18.55 8.96
CA ALA A 64 14.31 -18.04 10.32
C ALA A 64 14.53 -19.09 11.42
N GLY A 65 14.66 -20.36 11.08
CA GLY A 65 14.86 -21.47 12.04
C GLY A 65 13.62 -21.80 12.89
N VAL A 66 12.41 -21.52 12.37
CA VAL A 66 11.11 -21.75 13.03
C VAL A 66 10.20 -22.60 12.14
N SER A 67 9.08 -23.09 12.68
CA SER A 67 8.06 -23.73 11.85
C SER A 67 7.31 -22.71 10.98
N PRO A 68 6.75 -23.12 9.82
CA PRO A 68 5.94 -22.24 9.01
C PRO A 68 4.77 -21.60 9.75
N LYS A 69 4.12 -22.34 10.66
CA LYS A 69 3.02 -21.83 11.49
C LYS A 69 3.49 -20.73 12.44
N GLU A 70 4.60 -20.94 13.16
CA GLU A 70 5.19 -19.92 14.04
C GLU A 70 5.63 -18.68 13.25
N PHE A 71 6.15 -18.87 12.04
CA PHE A 71 6.54 -17.76 11.17
C PHE A 71 5.34 -16.88 10.82
N VAL A 72 4.23 -17.47 10.32
CA VAL A 72 3.05 -16.68 9.94
C VAL A 72 2.33 -16.10 11.16
N ASP A 73 2.30 -16.80 12.30
CA ASP A 73 1.74 -16.29 13.56
C ASP A 73 2.49 -15.02 13.99
N HIS A 74 3.82 -15.03 13.88
CA HIS A 74 4.61 -13.84 14.19
C HIS A 74 4.28 -12.64 13.28
N ILE A 75 4.08 -12.88 11.99
CA ILE A 75 3.74 -11.78 11.03
C ILE A 75 2.29 -11.31 11.22
N VAL A 76 1.36 -12.22 11.51
CA VAL A 76 -0.07 -11.87 11.58
C VAL A 76 -0.45 -11.34 12.97
N GLU A 77 -0.08 -12.01 14.02
CA GLU A 77 -0.50 -11.74 15.41
C GLU A 77 0.60 -11.08 16.25
N GLY A 78 1.86 -11.12 15.81
CA GLY A 78 2.98 -10.53 16.52
C GLY A 78 2.93 -9.00 16.56
N PRO A 79 3.80 -8.37 17.37
CA PRO A 79 3.86 -6.91 17.50
C PRO A 79 4.06 -6.21 16.15
N ARG A 80 3.22 -5.19 15.89
CA ARG A 80 3.16 -4.48 14.58
C ARG A 80 2.89 -5.45 13.41
N GLY A 81 2.15 -6.52 13.67
CA GLY A 81 1.69 -7.48 12.68
C GLY A 81 0.46 -7.00 11.93
N VAL A 82 -0.16 -7.91 11.16
CA VAL A 82 -1.32 -7.58 10.32
C VAL A 82 -2.51 -7.13 11.16
N LEU A 83 -2.82 -7.84 12.25
CA LEU A 83 -3.96 -7.51 13.13
C LEU A 83 -3.76 -6.17 13.85
N ASP A 84 -2.55 -5.91 14.34
CA ASP A 84 -2.21 -4.62 14.94
C ASP A 84 -2.32 -3.48 13.93
N LEU A 85 -1.90 -3.72 12.67
CA LEU A 85 -2.02 -2.72 11.60
C LEU A 85 -3.48 -2.39 11.30
N TRP A 86 -4.35 -3.40 11.20
CA TRP A 86 -5.78 -3.16 10.94
C TRP A 86 -6.46 -2.45 12.11
N LYS A 87 -6.07 -2.80 13.35
CA LYS A 87 -6.53 -2.08 14.53
C LYS A 87 -6.06 -0.63 14.55
N LEU A 88 -4.77 -0.38 14.28
CA LEU A 88 -4.21 0.98 14.18
C LEU A 88 -4.95 1.79 13.12
N MET A 89 -5.16 1.22 11.92
CA MET A 89 -5.82 1.90 10.81
C MET A 89 -7.34 2.02 10.96
N ASN A 90 -7.89 1.61 12.10
CA ASN A 90 -9.33 1.64 12.41
C ASN A 90 -10.16 0.91 11.35
N ILE A 91 -9.70 -0.28 10.93
CA ILE A 91 -10.40 -1.12 9.96
C ILE A 91 -11.57 -1.83 10.67
N SER A 92 -12.76 -1.74 10.08
CA SER A 92 -14.01 -2.22 10.66
C SER A 92 -14.48 -3.56 10.07
N ASN A 93 -13.53 -4.47 9.76
CA ASN A 93 -13.86 -5.78 9.25
C ASN A 93 -14.69 -6.59 10.27
N ASP A 94 -15.72 -7.28 9.77
CA ASP A 94 -16.57 -8.15 10.56
C ASP A 94 -15.92 -9.53 10.74
N ARG A 95 -15.06 -9.93 9.80
CA ARG A 95 -14.37 -11.22 9.82
C ARG A 95 -12.95 -11.13 9.30
N PHE A 96 -12.06 -11.86 9.94
CA PHE A 96 -10.69 -12.08 9.51
C PHE A 96 -10.49 -13.59 9.35
N ILE A 97 -10.07 -14.04 8.17
CA ILE A 97 -9.79 -15.44 7.85
C ILE A 97 -8.30 -15.67 7.70
N ARG A 98 -7.82 -16.77 8.23
CA ARG A 98 -6.47 -17.30 7.98
C ARG A 98 -6.62 -18.60 7.18
N THR A 99 -5.84 -18.80 6.13
CA THR A 99 -5.91 -20.08 5.39
C THR A 99 -5.44 -21.27 6.22
N THR A 100 -4.76 -21.01 7.34
CA THR A 100 -4.39 -22.02 8.36
C THR A 100 -5.48 -22.32 9.37
N ASP A 101 -6.64 -21.65 9.34
CA ASP A 101 -7.76 -21.97 10.21
C ASP A 101 -8.33 -23.36 9.88
N ASP A 102 -8.57 -24.19 10.90
CA ASP A 102 -9.03 -25.57 10.74
C ASP A 102 -10.31 -25.67 9.87
N TYR A 103 -11.28 -24.78 10.10
CA TYR A 103 -12.53 -24.75 9.34
C TYR A 103 -12.32 -24.42 7.86
N HIS A 104 -11.30 -23.60 7.55
CA HIS A 104 -10.95 -23.30 6.17
C HIS A 104 -10.29 -24.51 5.50
N VAL A 105 -9.34 -25.15 6.17
CA VAL A 105 -8.66 -26.37 5.70
C VAL A 105 -9.71 -27.47 5.40
N GLU A 106 -10.65 -27.70 6.32
CA GLU A 106 -11.75 -28.66 6.13
C GLU A 106 -12.61 -28.34 4.91
N SER A 107 -12.97 -27.07 4.72
CA SER A 107 -13.76 -26.63 3.58
C SER A 107 -13.01 -26.81 2.25
N VAL A 108 -11.71 -26.45 2.21
CA VAL A 108 -10.86 -26.62 1.01
C VAL A 108 -10.77 -28.10 0.61
N GLN A 109 -10.58 -29.00 1.58
CA GLN A 109 -10.55 -30.45 1.33
C GLN A 109 -11.86 -30.96 0.73
N LYS A 110 -13.00 -30.53 1.26
CA LYS A 110 -14.32 -30.87 0.73
C LYS A 110 -14.53 -30.34 -0.70
N ILE A 111 -14.15 -29.07 -0.95
CA ILE A 111 -14.24 -28.46 -2.27
C ILE A 111 -13.37 -29.23 -3.27
N PHE A 112 -12.10 -29.49 -2.92
CA PHE A 112 -11.16 -30.19 -3.79
C PHE A 112 -11.66 -31.60 -4.15
N LYS A 113 -12.13 -32.34 -3.15
CA LYS A 113 -12.69 -33.67 -3.32
C LYS A 113 -13.95 -33.68 -4.19
N GLN A 114 -14.88 -32.76 -3.97
CA GLN A 114 -16.08 -32.59 -4.78
C GLN A 114 -15.72 -32.35 -6.26
N LEU A 115 -14.79 -31.40 -6.53
CA LEU A 115 -14.33 -31.10 -7.89
C LEU A 115 -13.63 -32.30 -8.55
N TYR A 116 -12.92 -33.11 -7.77
CA TYR A 116 -12.29 -34.33 -8.25
C TYR A 116 -13.34 -35.44 -8.58
N GLU A 117 -14.29 -35.69 -7.68
CA GLU A 117 -15.33 -36.71 -7.87
C GLU A 117 -16.26 -36.42 -9.06
N GLN A 118 -16.51 -35.14 -9.34
CA GLN A 118 -17.31 -34.73 -10.52
C GLN A 118 -16.50 -34.63 -11.82
N GLY A 119 -15.15 -34.82 -11.76
CA GLY A 119 -14.27 -34.84 -12.91
C GLY A 119 -13.84 -33.47 -13.42
N ASP A 120 -14.05 -32.38 -12.65
CA ASP A 120 -13.50 -31.05 -12.93
C ASP A 120 -12.04 -30.92 -12.49
N ILE A 121 -11.58 -31.79 -11.58
CA ILE A 121 -10.17 -32.03 -11.29
C ILE A 121 -9.77 -33.43 -11.75
N TYR A 122 -8.58 -33.56 -12.32
CA TYR A 122 -8.00 -34.83 -12.75
C TYR A 122 -6.49 -34.89 -12.45
N LYS A 123 -5.95 -36.10 -12.28
CA LYS A 123 -4.52 -36.34 -12.03
C LYS A 123 -3.76 -36.41 -13.34
N GLY A 124 -2.63 -35.77 -13.44
CA GLY A 124 -1.77 -35.73 -14.61
C GLY A 124 -0.31 -35.48 -14.26
N LYS A 125 0.55 -35.36 -15.27
CA LYS A 125 1.94 -34.92 -15.12
C LYS A 125 2.09 -33.51 -15.66
N TYR A 126 2.72 -32.66 -14.89
CA TYR A 126 3.07 -31.32 -15.28
C TYR A 126 4.55 -31.23 -15.67
N VAL A 127 4.81 -30.68 -16.83
CA VAL A 127 6.13 -30.27 -17.28
C VAL A 127 5.99 -28.80 -17.70
N GLY A 128 6.68 -27.90 -17.03
CA GLY A 128 6.54 -26.48 -17.33
C GLY A 128 7.58 -25.60 -16.70
N LYS A 129 7.51 -24.31 -17.01
CA LYS A 129 8.38 -23.27 -16.51
C LYS A 129 7.78 -22.68 -15.23
N TYR A 130 8.40 -22.91 -14.10
CA TYR A 130 7.92 -22.47 -12.79
C TYR A 130 8.61 -21.19 -12.35
N CYS A 131 7.82 -20.19 -12.01
CA CYS A 131 8.30 -18.98 -11.37
C CYS A 131 8.10 -19.10 -9.85
N LYS A 132 9.17 -19.39 -9.11
CA LYS A 132 9.13 -19.52 -7.65
C LYS A 132 8.59 -18.27 -6.92
N PRO A 133 8.97 -17.02 -7.31
CA PRO A 133 8.47 -15.83 -6.63
C PRO A 133 7.00 -15.50 -6.85
N CYS A 134 6.41 -15.93 -7.99
CA CYS A 134 4.99 -15.73 -8.30
C CYS A 134 4.15 -16.96 -7.99
N GLU A 135 4.80 -18.07 -7.60
CA GLU A 135 4.18 -19.38 -7.41
C GLU A 135 3.29 -19.79 -8.59
N SER A 136 3.74 -19.47 -9.82
CA SER A 136 2.97 -19.67 -11.03
C SER A 136 3.75 -20.46 -12.06
N PHE A 137 3.05 -21.40 -12.69
CA PHE A 137 3.57 -22.09 -13.86
C PHE A 137 3.19 -21.35 -15.13
N TRP A 138 4.06 -21.42 -16.10
CA TRP A 138 3.91 -20.81 -17.41
C TRP A 138 4.28 -21.80 -18.49
N THR A 139 3.56 -21.76 -19.58
CA THR A 139 4.01 -22.42 -20.81
C THR A 139 5.13 -21.60 -21.44
N GLU A 140 5.95 -22.21 -22.28
CA GLU A 140 7.01 -21.48 -23.00
C GLU A 140 6.47 -20.30 -23.83
N THR A 141 5.26 -20.47 -24.37
CA THR A 141 4.58 -19.43 -25.18
C THR A 141 4.08 -18.24 -24.36
N GLN A 142 3.91 -18.40 -23.06
CA GLN A 142 3.45 -17.34 -22.16
C GLN A 142 4.61 -16.53 -21.55
N LEU A 143 5.85 -17.03 -21.66
CA LEU A 143 7.03 -16.32 -21.17
C LEU A 143 7.29 -15.04 -21.99
N LYS A 144 7.76 -14.00 -21.34
CA LYS A 144 8.28 -12.78 -21.98
C LYS A 144 9.79 -12.82 -21.94
N ASP A 145 10.41 -12.93 -23.10
CA ASP A 145 11.88 -13.06 -23.25
C ASP A 145 12.47 -14.22 -22.39
N GLY A 146 11.75 -15.35 -22.29
CA GLY A 146 12.16 -16.50 -21.47
C GLY A 146 11.97 -16.32 -19.96
N LYS A 147 11.30 -15.24 -19.54
CA LYS A 147 11.09 -14.89 -18.13
C LYS A 147 9.61 -14.88 -17.76
N CYS A 148 9.33 -14.90 -16.46
CA CYS A 148 7.99 -14.82 -15.93
C CYS A 148 7.29 -13.53 -16.40
N PRO A 149 6.11 -13.61 -17.03
CA PRO A 149 5.42 -12.44 -17.56
C PRO A 149 4.90 -11.49 -16.47
N ASP A 150 4.69 -11.99 -15.24
CA ASP A 150 4.16 -11.19 -14.14
C ASP A 150 5.25 -10.40 -13.40
N CYS A 151 6.42 -11.03 -13.16
CA CYS A 151 7.45 -10.39 -12.34
C CYS A 151 8.80 -10.17 -13.05
N GLY A 152 8.96 -10.67 -14.29
CA GLY A 152 10.19 -10.53 -15.09
C GLY A 152 11.39 -11.35 -14.59
N ARG A 153 11.23 -12.26 -13.63
CA ARG A 153 12.30 -13.10 -13.08
C ARG A 153 12.48 -14.39 -13.88
N ASP A 154 13.63 -15.02 -13.70
CA ASP A 154 13.94 -16.29 -14.33
C ASP A 154 12.99 -17.39 -13.85
N VAL A 155 12.69 -18.34 -14.73
CA VAL A 155 11.87 -19.51 -14.46
C VAL A 155 12.73 -20.77 -14.57
N VAL A 156 12.36 -21.83 -13.86
CA VAL A 156 13.06 -23.12 -13.88
C VAL A 156 12.17 -24.20 -14.51
N ASP A 157 12.78 -25.20 -15.15
CA ASP A 157 12.05 -26.37 -15.59
C ASP A 157 11.63 -27.21 -14.37
N ALA A 158 10.35 -27.57 -14.31
CA ALA A 158 9.82 -28.44 -13.28
C ALA A 158 8.94 -29.53 -13.89
N GLU A 159 9.14 -30.77 -13.45
CA GLU A 159 8.29 -31.90 -13.75
C GLU A 159 7.76 -32.49 -12.45
N GLU A 160 6.43 -32.63 -12.35
CA GLU A 160 5.78 -33.10 -11.14
C GLU A 160 4.46 -33.81 -11.47
N GLU A 161 4.14 -34.88 -10.72
CA GLU A 161 2.77 -35.40 -10.70
C GLU A 161 1.88 -34.40 -9.98
N ALA A 162 0.76 -34.04 -10.59
CA ALA A 162 -0.10 -33.00 -10.06
C ALA A 162 -1.56 -33.23 -10.45
N TYR A 163 -2.45 -32.58 -9.71
CA TYR A 163 -3.86 -32.45 -10.07
C TYR A 163 -4.09 -31.20 -10.90
N PHE A 164 -4.98 -31.27 -11.88
CA PHE A 164 -5.34 -30.19 -12.79
C PHE A 164 -6.82 -29.90 -12.73
N PHE A 165 -7.18 -28.63 -12.59
CA PHE A 165 -8.55 -28.14 -12.75
C PHE A 165 -8.82 -27.82 -14.22
N ARG A 166 -9.94 -28.34 -14.78
CA ARG A 166 -10.36 -28.16 -16.18
C ARG A 166 -10.83 -26.73 -16.46
N LEU A 167 -9.93 -25.76 -16.31
CA LEU A 167 -10.23 -24.35 -16.54
C LEU A 167 -10.69 -24.08 -17.97
N SER A 168 -10.12 -24.81 -18.95
CA SER A 168 -10.48 -24.73 -20.38
C SER A 168 -11.96 -25.02 -20.64
N LYS A 169 -12.59 -25.88 -19.84
CA LYS A 169 -14.04 -26.21 -19.92
C LYS A 169 -14.94 -24.98 -19.73
N TYR A 170 -14.47 -23.98 -19.01
CA TYR A 170 -15.24 -22.79 -18.64
C TYR A 170 -14.92 -21.56 -19.50
N ALA A 171 -14.03 -21.68 -20.48
CA ALA A 171 -13.47 -20.55 -21.25
C ALA A 171 -14.56 -19.69 -21.92
N ASP A 172 -15.55 -20.29 -22.59
CA ASP A 172 -16.60 -19.50 -23.24
C ASP A 172 -17.52 -18.79 -22.26
N ARG A 173 -17.86 -19.44 -21.13
CA ARG A 173 -18.67 -18.81 -20.08
C ARG A 173 -17.95 -17.62 -19.44
N ILE A 174 -16.63 -17.75 -19.21
CA ILE A 174 -15.79 -16.68 -18.66
C ILE A 174 -15.67 -15.54 -19.67
N ARG A 175 -15.51 -15.85 -20.96
CA ARG A 175 -15.50 -14.82 -22.01
C ARG A 175 -16.77 -13.99 -21.98
N HIS A 176 -17.94 -14.62 -21.99
CA HIS A 176 -19.24 -13.93 -21.91
C HIS A 176 -19.36 -13.10 -20.64
N LEU A 177 -18.92 -13.66 -19.49
CA LEU A 177 -18.93 -12.91 -18.22
C LEU A 177 -18.11 -11.62 -18.31
N LEU A 178 -16.92 -11.66 -18.92
CA LEU A 178 -16.03 -10.51 -19.01
C LEU A 178 -16.43 -9.49 -20.09
N GLU A 179 -16.92 -9.97 -21.24
CA GLU A 179 -17.21 -9.11 -22.40
C GLU A 179 -18.61 -8.50 -22.35
N ASP A 180 -19.61 -9.26 -21.87
CA ASP A 180 -21.03 -8.95 -21.99
C ASP A 180 -21.65 -8.41 -20.70
N THR A 181 -20.89 -8.34 -19.57
CA THR A 181 -21.38 -7.84 -18.28
C THR A 181 -20.43 -6.83 -17.63
N ASP A 182 -20.91 -6.20 -16.57
CA ASP A 182 -20.10 -5.28 -15.72
C ASP A 182 -19.43 -6.02 -14.54
N PHE A 183 -19.21 -7.32 -14.68
CA PHE A 183 -18.59 -8.14 -13.64
C PHE A 183 -17.19 -7.69 -13.26
N LEU A 184 -16.38 -7.27 -14.24
CA LEU A 184 -15.02 -6.79 -14.00
C LEU A 184 -14.90 -5.31 -14.33
N GLU A 185 -14.46 -4.53 -13.35
CA GLU A 185 -14.12 -3.10 -13.48
C GLU A 185 -12.70 -2.79 -12.99
N PRO A 186 -12.08 -1.71 -13.48
CA PRO A 186 -12.50 -0.87 -14.61
C PRO A 186 -12.35 -1.60 -15.97
N ARG A 187 -12.96 -1.07 -17.03
CA ARG A 187 -12.97 -1.68 -18.38
C ARG A 187 -11.57 -1.97 -18.94
N SER A 188 -10.56 -1.23 -18.52
CA SER A 188 -9.16 -1.51 -18.87
C SER A 188 -8.71 -2.91 -18.44
N ARG A 189 -9.20 -3.42 -17.30
CA ARG A 189 -8.90 -4.77 -16.80
C ARG A 189 -9.56 -5.85 -17.64
N VAL A 190 -10.78 -5.60 -18.12
CA VAL A 190 -11.45 -6.52 -19.07
C VAL A 190 -10.60 -6.69 -20.33
N ASN A 191 -10.16 -5.57 -20.92
CA ASN A 191 -9.32 -5.60 -22.12
C ASN A 191 -8.01 -6.37 -21.89
N GLU A 192 -7.38 -6.18 -20.72
CA GLU A 192 -6.17 -6.89 -20.32
C GLU A 192 -6.41 -8.41 -20.21
N MET A 193 -7.46 -8.82 -19.50
CA MET A 193 -7.81 -10.24 -19.32
C MET A 193 -8.17 -10.91 -20.64
N VAL A 194 -8.99 -10.27 -21.45
CA VAL A 194 -9.41 -10.82 -22.75
C VAL A 194 -8.23 -10.98 -23.70
N ASN A 195 -7.38 -9.94 -23.82
CA ASN A 195 -6.26 -9.98 -24.78
C ASN A 195 -5.15 -10.95 -24.33
N ASN A 196 -4.84 -11.00 -23.04
CA ASN A 196 -3.69 -11.76 -22.56
C ASN A 196 -4.01 -13.22 -22.22
N PHE A 197 -5.28 -13.55 -21.90
CA PHE A 197 -5.64 -14.88 -21.41
C PHE A 197 -6.78 -15.53 -22.19
N ILE A 198 -7.86 -14.82 -22.53
CA ILE A 198 -9.00 -15.42 -23.19
C ILE A 198 -8.72 -15.70 -24.67
N LYS A 199 -8.18 -14.71 -25.40
CA LYS A 199 -7.86 -14.86 -26.84
C LYS A 199 -6.82 -15.94 -27.14
N PRO A 200 -5.73 -16.06 -26.35
CA PRO A 200 -4.78 -17.16 -26.53
C PRO A 200 -5.35 -18.53 -26.22
N GLY A 201 -6.43 -18.59 -25.45
CA GLY A 201 -7.06 -19.82 -24.95
C GLY A 201 -6.69 -20.11 -23.50
N LEU A 202 -7.66 -20.57 -22.70
CA LEU A 202 -7.42 -20.99 -21.33
C LEU A 202 -6.96 -22.44 -21.31
N GLU A 203 -5.83 -22.69 -20.66
CA GLU A 203 -5.32 -24.03 -20.38
C GLU A 203 -5.75 -24.51 -19.00
N ASP A 204 -5.76 -25.83 -18.79
CA ASP A 204 -6.09 -26.41 -17.50
C ASP A 204 -5.06 -26.01 -16.43
N LEU A 205 -5.57 -25.71 -15.25
CA LEU A 205 -4.77 -25.13 -14.16
C LEU A 205 -4.24 -26.23 -13.24
N CYS A 206 -2.93 -26.25 -13.00
CA CYS A 206 -2.34 -27.09 -11.97
C CYS A 206 -2.77 -26.64 -10.58
N VAL A 207 -3.34 -27.54 -9.76
CA VAL A 207 -3.99 -27.22 -8.48
C VAL A 207 -3.47 -28.05 -7.31
N SER A 208 -2.36 -28.76 -7.47
CA SER A 208 -1.66 -29.44 -6.37
C SER A 208 -0.15 -29.41 -6.54
N ARG A 209 0.57 -29.70 -5.46
CA ARG A 209 2.04 -29.82 -5.42
C ARG A 209 2.46 -31.01 -4.58
N THR A 210 3.66 -31.55 -4.90
CA THR A 210 4.38 -32.54 -4.09
C THR A 210 5.74 -32.02 -3.65
N SER A 211 6.20 -30.88 -4.21
CA SER A 211 7.54 -30.32 -4.00
C SER A 211 7.73 -29.61 -2.66
N PHE A 212 6.65 -29.30 -1.95
CA PHE A 212 6.67 -28.73 -0.60
C PHE A 212 5.49 -29.30 0.23
N SER A 213 5.54 -29.11 1.56
CA SER A 213 4.59 -29.72 2.48
C SER A 213 3.66 -28.72 3.20
N TRP A 214 3.99 -27.43 3.17
CA TRP A 214 3.22 -26.39 3.84
C TRP A 214 2.04 -25.93 2.98
N GLY A 215 0.89 -26.60 3.15
CA GLY A 215 -0.35 -26.37 2.42
C GLY A 215 -1.47 -27.28 2.93
N VAL A 216 -2.68 -27.12 2.39
CA VAL A 216 -3.82 -27.99 2.72
C VAL A 216 -3.57 -29.37 2.11
N PRO A 217 -3.49 -30.46 2.92
CA PRO A 217 -3.25 -31.80 2.40
C PRO A 217 -4.48 -32.29 1.61
N VAL A 218 -4.24 -32.97 0.47
CA VAL A 218 -5.30 -33.69 -0.24
C VAL A 218 -5.64 -34.96 0.57
N ASP A 219 -6.82 -35.02 1.16
CA ASP A 219 -7.21 -36.05 2.13
C ASP A 219 -7.16 -37.48 1.59
N PHE A 220 -7.49 -37.65 0.31
CA PHE A 220 -7.47 -38.96 -0.38
C PHE A 220 -6.14 -39.29 -1.09
N ASP A 221 -5.17 -38.34 -1.12
CA ASP A 221 -3.81 -38.53 -1.67
C ASP A 221 -2.79 -37.69 -0.87
N PRO A 222 -2.39 -38.17 0.32
CA PRO A 222 -1.57 -37.41 1.27
C PRO A 222 -0.18 -36.97 0.79
N GLY A 223 0.28 -37.44 -0.38
CA GLY A 223 1.50 -37.01 -1.04
C GLY A 223 1.39 -35.64 -1.71
N HIS A 224 0.18 -35.11 -1.82
CA HIS A 224 -0.12 -33.83 -2.45
C HIS A 224 -0.65 -32.81 -1.46
N VAL A 225 -0.29 -31.54 -1.64
CA VAL A 225 -0.96 -30.39 -1.02
C VAL A 225 -1.73 -29.63 -2.09
N VAL A 226 -2.87 -29.05 -1.70
CA VAL A 226 -3.68 -28.18 -2.57
C VAL A 226 -2.85 -26.93 -2.90
N TYR A 227 -2.77 -26.60 -4.19
CA TYR A 227 -2.00 -25.45 -4.63
C TYR A 227 -2.83 -24.17 -4.55
N VAL A 228 -2.17 -23.13 -4.14
CA VAL A 228 -2.59 -21.83 -3.65
C VAL A 228 -3.99 -21.32 -4.10
N TRP A 229 -4.38 -21.44 -5.38
CA TRP A 229 -5.55 -20.70 -5.87
C TRP A 229 -6.90 -21.33 -5.49
N ILE A 230 -7.02 -22.66 -5.33
CA ILE A 230 -8.25 -23.26 -4.77
C ILE A 230 -8.31 -22.94 -3.28
N ASP A 231 -7.19 -23.07 -2.59
CA ASP A 231 -7.03 -22.71 -1.18
C ASP A 231 -7.39 -21.24 -0.95
N ALA A 232 -6.62 -20.33 -1.54
CA ALA A 232 -6.78 -18.90 -1.32
C ALA A 232 -8.16 -18.36 -1.75
N LEU A 233 -8.67 -18.73 -2.95
CA LEU A 233 -9.91 -18.14 -3.47
C LEU A 233 -11.17 -18.62 -2.76
N SER A 234 -11.17 -19.85 -2.22
CA SER A 234 -12.32 -20.36 -1.47
C SER A 234 -12.55 -19.67 -0.12
N ASN A 235 -11.59 -18.86 0.36
CA ASN A 235 -11.73 -18.10 1.60
C ASN A 235 -13.05 -17.31 1.62
N TYR A 236 -13.46 -16.73 0.49
CA TYR A 236 -14.63 -15.86 0.37
C TYR A 236 -15.96 -16.55 0.70
N ILE A 237 -16.05 -17.85 0.49
CA ILE A 237 -17.22 -18.66 0.84
C ILE A 237 -17.01 -19.42 2.16
N ASN A 238 -15.79 -19.90 2.42
CA ASN A 238 -15.48 -20.65 3.64
C ASN A 238 -15.66 -19.79 4.91
N ALA A 239 -15.28 -18.52 4.84
CA ALA A 239 -15.49 -17.54 5.89
C ALA A 239 -16.98 -17.29 6.20
N LEU A 240 -17.89 -17.66 5.32
CA LEU A 240 -19.35 -17.57 5.52
C LEU A 240 -19.96 -18.90 6.01
N GLY A 241 -19.19 -19.99 6.04
CA GLY A 241 -19.65 -21.31 6.47
C GLY A 241 -19.89 -22.31 5.34
N TYR A 242 -19.43 -22.02 4.10
CA TYR A 242 -19.51 -23.02 3.05
C TYR A 242 -18.56 -24.19 3.34
N GLY A 243 -19.09 -25.38 3.39
CA GLY A 243 -18.31 -26.59 3.66
C GLY A 243 -17.85 -26.81 5.11
N ASN A 244 -18.27 -25.96 6.05
CA ASN A 244 -17.92 -26.08 7.48
C ASN A 244 -19.08 -25.66 8.38
N ASP A 245 -18.98 -26.01 9.67
CA ASP A 245 -20.00 -25.70 10.70
C ASP A 245 -19.60 -24.51 11.58
N ARG A 246 -18.50 -23.82 11.25
CA ARG A 246 -18.01 -22.68 12.04
C ARG A 246 -18.93 -21.46 11.93
N TYR A 247 -19.43 -21.20 10.73
CA TYR A 247 -20.29 -20.06 10.42
C TYR A 247 -21.52 -20.52 9.66
N HIS A 248 -22.60 -19.72 9.67
CA HIS A 248 -23.88 -20.02 9.04
C HIS A 248 -24.41 -18.83 8.24
N ASP A 249 -23.49 -18.01 7.71
CA ASP A 249 -23.81 -16.75 7.02
C ASP A 249 -23.83 -16.88 5.49
N PHE A 250 -23.52 -18.07 4.95
CA PHE A 250 -23.38 -18.28 3.51
C PHE A 250 -24.67 -17.92 2.76
N GLU A 251 -25.80 -18.52 3.12
CA GLU A 251 -27.10 -18.23 2.47
C GLU A 251 -27.53 -16.77 2.67
N LYS A 252 -27.00 -16.10 3.68
CA LYS A 252 -27.35 -14.73 4.01
C LYS A 252 -26.59 -13.72 3.15
N PHE A 253 -25.28 -13.89 2.96
CA PHE A 253 -24.41 -12.90 2.35
C PHE A 253 -23.87 -13.27 0.98
N TRP A 254 -23.80 -14.57 0.62
CA TRP A 254 -23.37 -14.96 -0.71
C TRP A 254 -24.49 -14.76 -1.75
N PRO A 255 -24.23 -14.26 -2.98
CA PRO A 255 -22.93 -13.87 -3.52
C PRO A 255 -22.41 -12.52 -3.02
N ALA A 256 -21.08 -12.36 -3.03
CA ALA A 256 -20.44 -11.09 -2.70
C ALA A 256 -20.88 -9.98 -3.66
N ASP A 257 -21.08 -8.77 -3.12
CA ASP A 257 -21.40 -7.60 -3.93
C ASP A 257 -20.17 -7.11 -4.69
N VAL A 258 -19.00 -7.12 -4.03
CA VAL A 258 -17.74 -6.75 -4.69
C VAL A 258 -16.52 -7.39 -4.00
N HIS A 259 -15.58 -7.85 -4.81
CA HIS A 259 -14.21 -8.13 -4.41
C HIS A 259 -13.31 -6.98 -4.87
N PHE A 260 -12.71 -6.23 -3.93
CA PHE A 260 -11.65 -5.28 -4.25
C PHE A 260 -10.31 -6.02 -4.28
N VAL A 261 -9.58 -5.89 -5.36
CA VAL A 261 -8.31 -6.61 -5.57
C VAL A 261 -7.28 -5.72 -6.28
N GLY A 262 -6.01 -5.90 -5.98
CA GLY A 262 -4.95 -5.28 -6.75
C GLY A 262 -4.90 -5.83 -8.18
N LYS A 263 -4.52 -4.99 -9.12
CA LYS A 263 -4.50 -5.37 -10.55
C LYS A 263 -3.66 -6.62 -10.86
N GLU A 264 -2.66 -6.94 -10.02
CA GLU A 264 -1.79 -8.11 -10.16
C GLU A 264 -2.50 -9.45 -9.96
N ILE A 265 -3.62 -9.45 -9.24
CA ILE A 265 -4.39 -10.66 -8.94
C ILE A 265 -5.78 -10.67 -9.58
N VAL A 266 -6.07 -9.70 -10.46
CA VAL A 266 -7.34 -9.64 -11.21
C VAL A 266 -7.58 -10.92 -12.00
N ARG A 267 -6.56 -11.51 -12.65
CA ARG A 267 -6.66 -12.77 -13.38
C ARG A 267 -7.28 -13.89 -12.53
N PHE A 268 -6.84 -14.02 -11.30
CA PHE A 268 -7.28 -15.08 -10.41
C PHE A 268 -8.73 -14.88 -9.97
N HIS A 269 -9.15 -13.64 -9.74
CA HIS A 269 -10.50 -13.29 -9.29
C HIS A 269 -11.52 -13.16 -10.42
N SER A 270 -11.08 -12.87 -11.64
CA SER A 270 -11.98 -12.68 -12.78
C SER A 270 -12.04 -13.87 -13.75
N ILE A 271 -11.09 -14.80 -13.67
CA ILE A 271 -11.03 -16.00 -14.53
C ILE A 271 -11.13 -17.26 -13.68
N ILE A 272 -10.21 -17.49 -12.73
CA ILE A 272 -10.09 -18.75 -11.99
C ILE A 272 -11.23 -18.88 -10.97
N TRP A 273 -11.48 -17.85 -10.17
CA TRP A 273 -12.52 -17.86 -9.15
C TRP A 273 -13.93 -18.11 -9.74
N PRO A 274 -14.37 -17.39 -10.78
CA PRO A 274 -15.64 -17.68 -11.44
C PRO A 274 -15.72 -19.12 -12.00
N ALA A 275 -14.62 -19.65 -12.54
CA ALA A 275 -14.61 -21.03 -13.05
C ALA A 275 -14.81 -22.06 -11.93
N ILE A 276 -14.16 -21.88 -10.77
CA ILE A 276 -14.33 -22.73 -9.59
C ILE A 276 -15.78 -22.66 -9.10
N LEU A 277 -16.35 -21.46 -9.00
CA LEU A 277 -17.75 -21.29 -8.57
C LEU A 277 -18.73 -21.92 -9.58
N MET A 278 -18.48 -21.78 -10.89
CA MET A 278 -19.28 -22.45 -11.92
C MET A 278 -19.21 -23.97 -11.81
N ALA A 279 -18.04 -24.53 -11.48
CA ALA A 279 -17.85 -25.95 -11.25
C ALA A 279 -18.60 -26.43 -10.01
N LEU A 280 -18.62 -25.65 -8.95
CA LEU A 280 -19.37 -25.92 -7.73
C LEU A 280 -20.89 -25.69 -7.87
N GLY A 281 -21.34 -25.10 -8.98
CA GLY A 281 -22.75 -24.74 -9.18
C GLY A 281 -23.21 -23.55 -8.31
N LEU A 282 -22.30 -22.72 -7.87
CA LEU A 282 -22.57 -21.58 -6.99
C LEU A 282 -22.79 -20.28 -7.79
N PRO A 283 -23.58 -19.32 -7.25
CA PRO A 283 -23.68 -17.99 -7.82
C PRO A 283 -22.31 -17.29 -7.86
N LEU A 284 -22.10 -16.45 -8.88
CA LEU A 284 -20.88 -15.64 -9.00
C LEU A 284 -21.00 -14.36 -8.16
N PRO A 285 -19.88 -13.79 -7.69
CA PRO A 285 -19.85 -12.44 -7.16
C PRO A 285 -20.46 -11.46 -8.16
N LYS A 286 -21.11 -10.40 -7.68
CA LYS A 286 -21.70 -9.40 -8.57
C LYS A 286 -20.63 -8.62 -9.31
N LYS A 287 -19.49 -8.33 -8.63
CA LYS A 287 -18.41 -7.51 -9.19
C LYS A 287 -17.02 -7.90 -8.66
N VAL A 288 -16.03 -7.78 -9.53
CA VAL A 288 -14.60 -7.71 -9.18
C VAL A 288 -14.08 -6.35 -9.62
N TYR A 289 -13.47 -5.60 -8.69
CA TYR A 289 -12.88 -4.31 -9.00
C TYR A 289 -11.36 -4.36 -8.84
N GLY A 290 -10.64 -4.24 -9.97
CA GLY A 290 -9.18 -4.29 -10.02
C GLY A 290 -8.55 -2.90 -9.86
N HIS A 291 -8.17 -2.52 -8.63
CA HIS A 291 -7.57 -1.22 -8.37
C HIS A 291 -6.11 -1.12 -8.84
N GLY A 292 -5.63 0.12 -9.03
CA GLY A 292 -4.25 0.41 -9.41
C GLY A 292 -3.25 0.22 -8.27
N TRP A 293 -1.97 0.24 -8.60
CA TRP A 293 -0.89 0.19 -7.60
C TRP A 293 -0.57 1.57 -7.04
N LEU A 294 -0.11 1.59 -5.81
CA LEU A 294 0.70 2.70 -5.31
C LEU A 294 2.16 2.44 -5.69
N LEU A 295 2.71 3.36 -6.49
CA LEU A 295 4.09 3.36 -6.95
C LEU A 295 4.92 4.31 -6.07
N LEU A 296 6.21 4.06 -5.96
CA LEU A 296 7.18 4.99 -5.39
C LEU A 296 8.23 5.28 -6.46
N ASP A 297 8.48 6.56 -6.75
CA ASP A 297 9.41 7.00 -7.80
C ASP A 297 9.11 6.37 -9.19
N GLY A 298 7.81 6.20 -9.49
CA GLY A 298 7.35 5.57 -10.74
C GLY A 298 7.55 4.06 -10.82
N GLY A 299 8.04 3.41 -9.75
CA GLY A 299 8.26 1.98 -9.68
C GLY A 299 7.40 1.25 -8.65
N LYS A 300 7.14 -0.04 -8.87
CA LYS A 300 6.44 -0.87 -7.88
C LYS A 300 7.25 -0.95 -6.58
N MET A 301 6.58 -0.75 -5.44
CA MET A 301 7.17 -0.96 -4.12
C MET A 301 7.58 -2.42 -3.96
N SER A 302 8.82 -2.64 -3.50
CA SER A 302 9.35 -3.97 -3.24
C SER A 302 10.34 -3.91 -2.08
N LYS A 303 10.18 -4.79 -1.10
CA LYS A 303 11.09 -4.87 0.05
C LYS A 303 12.52 -5.22 -0.34
N SER A 304 12.68 -6.07 -1.37
CA SER A 304 14.00 -6.40 -1.91
C SER A 304 14.74 -5.20 -2.53
N LYS A 305 14.01 -4.13 -2.87
CA LYS A 305 14.57 -2.87 -3.36
C LYS A 305 14.74 -1.81 -2.26
N GLY A 306 14.25 -2.10 -1.04
CA GLY A 306 14.28 -1.15 0.07
C GLY A 306 13.42 0.12 -0.14
N ASN A 307 12.46 0.08 -1.08
CA ASN A 307 11.60 1.21 -1.43
C ASN A 307 10.16 1.02 -0.93
N VAL A 308 9.99 0.61 0.32
CA VAL A 308 8.67 0.35 0.91
C VAL A 308 8.32 1.46 1.89
N VAL A 309 7.09 1.95 1.83
CA VAL A 309 6.55 2.94 2.77
C VAL A 309 5.83 2.22 3.91
N ASP A 310 6.29 2.47 5.14
CA ASP A 310 5.72 1.88 6.36
C ASP A 310 4.46 2.64 6.80
N PRO A 311 3.26 2.02 6.76
CA PRO A 311 2.02 2.67 7.19
C PRO A 311 1.98 2.99 8.69
N TYR A 312 2.69 2.24 9.53
CA TYR A 312 2.81 2.53 10.96
C TYR A 312 3.48 3.89 11.20
N LEU A 313 4.63 4.11 10.55
CA LEU A 313 5.36 5.37 10.67
C LEU A 313 4.48 6.56 10.29
N LEU A 314 3.76 6.45 9.17
CA LEU A 314 2.92 7.54 8.69
C LEU A 314 1.69 7.77 9.59
N ALA A 315 1.05 6.69 10.06
CA ALA A 315 -0.11 6.79 10.95
C ALA A 315 0.25 7.36 12.33
N GLU A 316 1.38 6.96 12.91
CA GLU A 316 1.90 7.49 14.18
C GLU A 316 2.29 8.97 14.07
N ARG A 317 2.81 9.39 12.90
CA ARG A 317 3.31 10.74 12.68
C ARG A 317 2.24 11.75 12.32
N TYR A 318 1.29 11.37 11.45
CA TYR A 318 0.29 12.28 10.90
C TYR A 318 -1.13 12.02 11.40
N GLY A 319 -1.35 10.92 12.10
CA GLY A 319 -2.66 10.44 12.50
C GLY A 319 -3.30 9.55 11.43
N VAL A 320 -4.10 8.62 11.90
CA VAL A 320 -4.74 7.59 11.06
C VAL A 320 -5.68 8.20 10.04
N ASP A 321 -6.55 9.12 10.46
CA ASP A 321 -7.55 9.73 9.58
C ASP A 321 -6.92 10.58 8.46
N ALA A 322 -5.80 11.25 8.72
CA ALA A 322 -5.06 11.99 7.70
C ALA A 322 -4.48 11.05 6.64
N LEU A 323 -3.95 9.90 7.06
CA LEU A 323 -3.43 8.89 6.13
C LEU A 323 -4.56 8.23 5.33
N ARG A 324 -5.69 7.87 5.96
CA ARG A 324 -6.88 7.32 5.29
C ARG A 324 -7.42 8.30 4.24
N TYR A 325 -7.56 9.57 4.60
CA TYR A 325 -7.97 10.64 3.70
C TYR A 325 -7.04 10.75 2.49
N PHE A 326 -5.73 10.85 2.73
CA PHE A 326 -4.73 10.97 1.67
C PHE A 326 -4.81 9.81 0.66
N LEU A 327 -4.85 8.57 1.16
CA LEU A 327 -4.90 7.38 0.30
C LEU A 327 -6.11 7.39 -0.65
N LEU A 328 -7.27 7.88 -0.20
CA LEU A 328 -8.50 7.86 -0.98
C LEU A 328 -8.75 9.18 -1.75
N ARG A 329 -8.01 10.24 -1.42
CA ARG A 329 -8.16 11.56 -2.04
C ARG A 329 -7.15 11.82 -3.15
N GLU A 330 -5.93 11.30 -3.02
CA GLU A 330 -4.83 11.63 -3.94
C GLU A 330 -4.92 10.88 -5.27
N PHE A 331 -5.38 9.64 -5.25
CA PHE A 331 -5.32 8.74 -6.41
C PHE A 331 -6.70 8.29 -6.86
N PRO A 332 -6.98 8.28 -8.20
CA PRO A 332 -8.15 7.56 -8.71
C PRO A 332 -8.00 6.05 -8.44
N PHE A 333 -8.98 5.42 -7.83
CA PHE A 333 -8.88 4.04 -7.34
C PHE A 333 -8.58 3.01 -8.44
N GLY A 334 -9.09 3.21 -9.66
CA GLY A 334 -8.90 2.28 -10.80
C GLY A 334 -7.56 2.39 -11.53
N THR A 335 -6.71 3.37 -11.22
CA THR A 335 -5.44 3.65 -11.90
C THR A 335 -4.26 3.67 -10.94
N ASP A 336 -3.03 3.50 -11.47
CA ASP A 336 -1.83 3.60 -10.66
C ASP A 336 -1.64 5.02 -10.12
N GLY A 337 -1.22 5.13 -8.87
CA GLY A 337 -0.88 6.39 -8.21
C GLY A 337 0.57 6.41 -7.76
N ASN A 338 1.24 7.56 -7.87
CA ASN A 338 2.61 7.73 -7.39
C ASN A 338 2.60 8.37 -5.99
N PHE A 339 2.98 7.60 -4.98
CA PHE A 339 3.09 8.09 -3.62
C PHE A 339 4.31 9.01 -3.48
N SER A 340 4.13 10.16 -2.81
CA SER A 340 5.24 10.96 -2.31
C SER A 340 4.91 11.58 -0.96
N ASN A 341 5.94 11.82 -0.15
CA ASN A 341 5.80 12.48 1.15
C ASN A 341 5.33 13.93 0.98
N GLU A 342 5.78 14.61 -0.08
CA GLU A 342 5.36 15.97 -0.42
C GLU A 342 3.86 16.04 -0.69
N ALA A 343 3.31 15.09 -1.46
CA ALA A 343 1.88 15.03 -1.74
C ALA A 343 1.07 14.78 -0.46
N LEU A 344 1.53 13.87 0.41
CA LEU A 344 0.89 13.59 1.69
C LEU A 344 0.85 14.85 2.58
N ILE A 345 1.99 15.50 2.80
CA ILE A 345 2.08 16.72 3.61
C ILE A 345 1.28 17.87 2.98
N GLY A 346 1.33 17.98 1.65
CA GLY A 346 0.58 18.97 0.89
C GLY A 346 -0.93 18.82 1.09
N ARG A 347 -1.47 17.59 1.03
CA ARG A 347 -2.89 17.31 1.29
C ARG A 347 -3.29 17.60 2.73
N ILE A 348 -2.46 17.20 3.70
CA ILE A 348 -2.73 17.50 5.10
C ILE A 348 -2.80 19.02 5.32
N ASN A 349 -1.84 19.76 4.80
CA ASN A 349 -1.80 21.20 4.97
C ASN A 349 -2.95 21.94 4.27
N THR A 350 -3.25 21.57 3.02
CA THR A 350 -4.22 22.27 2.18
C THR A 350 -5.64 21.86 2.54
N ASP A 351 -5.95 20.57 2.38
CA ASP A 351 -7.32 20.09 2.49
C ASP A 351 -7.75 19.98 3.97
N LEU A 352 -6.89 19.38 4.83
CA LEU A 352 -7.27 19.07 6.21
C LEU A 352 -7.02 20.22 7.17
N ALA A 353 -5.83 20.85 7.15
CA ALA A 353 -5.54 21.94 8.08
C ALA A 353 -6.18 23.28 7.64
N ASN A 354 -5.95 23.70 6.37
CA ASN A 354 -6.43 24.99 5.91
C ASN A 354 -7.93 25.02 5.57
N ASP A 355 -8.46 23.96 4.93
CA ASP A 355 -9.86 23.98 4.51
C ASP A 355 -10.77 23.47 5.64
N LEU A 356 -10.71 22.17 5.98
CA LEU A 356 -11.61 21.57 6.97
C LEU A 356 -11.32 22.06 8.40
N GLY A 357 -10.07 21.94 8.85
CA GLY A 357 -9.68 22.28 10.22
C GLY A 357 -9.88 23.76 10.53
N ASN A 358 -9.55 24.64 9.59
CA ASN A 358 -9.77 26.07 9.73
C ASN A 358 -11.26 26.43 9.74
N LEU A 359 -12.08 25.82 8.86
CA LEU A 359 -13.53 26.01 8.86
C LEU A 359 -14.13 25.69 10.24
N VAL A 360 -13.85 24.49 10.76
CA VAL A 360 -14.35 24.05 12.07
C VAL A 360 -13.86 24.96 13.19
N SER A 361 -12.55 25.21 13.26
CA SER A 361 -11.94 26.01 14.34
C SER A 361 -12.38 27.47 14.35
N ARG A 362 -12.47 28.12 13.16
CA ARG A 362 -12.95 29.50 13.05
C ARG A 362 -14.40 29.63 13.44
N THR A 363 -15.25 28.70 12.94
CA THR A 363 -16.69 28.76 13.21
C THR A 363 -16.99 28.55 14.68
N THR A 364 -16.43 27.50 15.31
CA THR A 364 -16.66 27.22 16.75
C THR A 364 -16.07 28.32 17.64
N ALA A 365 -14.90 28.88 17.28
CA ALA A 365 -14.32 30.01 18.02
C ALA A 365 -15.17 31.29 17.93
N MET A 366 -15.79 31.57 16.78
CA MET A 366 -16.71 32.72 16.62
C MET A 366 -17.99 32.53 17.45
N VAL A 367 -18.56 31.33 17.50
CA VAL A 367 -19.71 31.03 18.38
C VAL A 367 -19.33 31.25 19.84
N GLY A 368 -18.19 30.71 20.29
CA GLY A 368 -17.70 30.95 21.65
C GLY A 368 -17.50 32.43 21.97
N LYS A 369 -16.87 33.17 21.06
CA LYS A 369 -16.55 34.58 21.24
C LYS A 369 -17.77 35.49 21.28
N TYR A 370 -18.76 35.26 20.41
CA TYR A 370 -19.87 36.18 20.19
C TYR A 370 -21.15 35.76 20.91
N PHE A 371 -21.33 34.48 21.23
CA PHE A 371 -22.51 33.90 21.82
C PHE A 371 -22.28 33.02 23.06
N GLY A 372 -21.06 32.97 23.60
CA GLY A 372 -20.76 32.22 24.83
C GLY A 372 -20.99 30.72 24.67
N GLU A 373 -20.53 30.14 23.55
CA GLU A 373 -20.60 28.70 23.24
C GLU A 373 -22.01 28.13 22.98
N ARG A 374 -23.03 29.02 22.81
CA ARG A 374 -24.41 28.63 22.49
C ARG A 374 -25.06 29.65 21.58
N LEU A 375 -25.49 29.21 20.41
CA LEU A 375 -26.26 30.04 19.50
C LEU A 375 -27.67 30.33 20.07
N PRO A 376 -28.31 31.50 19.71
CA PRO A 376 -29.70 31.77 20.00
C PRO A 376 -30.66 30.71 19.43
N GLU A 377 -31.80 30.48 20.08
CA GLU A 377 -32.79 29.48 19.66
C GLU A 377 -33.52 29.84 18.35
N ASP A 378 -33.49 31.11 17.95
CA ASP A 378 -34.13 31.67 16.76
C ASP A 378 -33.18 31.84 15.55
N CYS A 379 -31.95 31.30 15.63
CA CYS A 379 -30.95 31.44 14.55
C CYS A 379 -31.01 30.33 13.49
N GLY A 380 -31.88 29.34 13.66
CA GLY A 380 -31.97 28.16 12.80
C GLY A 380 -32.40 28.49 11.36
N ALA A 381 -32.43 27.45 10.51
CA ALA A 381 -32.94 27.59 9.15
C ALA A 381 -34.37 28.11 9.13
N THR A 382 -34.63 29.06 8.22
CA THR A 382 -36.01 29.55 8.00
C THR A 382 -36.84 28.48 7.28
N GLY A 383 -38.18 28.59 7.36
CA GLY A 383 -39.08 27.70 6.62
C GLY A 383 -38.80 27.70 5.12
N ASP A 384 -38.55 28.87 4.56
CA ASP A 384 -38.26 29.07 3.14
C ASP A 384 -36.93 28.40 2.74
N GLU A 385 -35.91 28.44 3.60
CA GLU A 385 -34.61 27.77 3.37
C GLU A 385 -34.71 26.24 3.44
N ALA A 386 -35.50 25.72 4.38
CA ALA A 386 -35.76 24.29 4.49
C ALA A 386 -36.56 23.77 3.29
N GLU A 387 -37.55 24.52 2.82
CA GLU A 387 -38.34 24.20 1.61
C GLU A 387 -37.45 24.24 0.36
N LEU A 388 -36.63 25.28 0.19
CA LEU A 388 -35.65 25.40 -0.89
C LEU A 388 -34.69 24.21 -0.90
N ALA A 389 -34.11 23.86 0.26
CA ALA A 389 -33.23 22.73 0.38
C ALA A 389 -33.91 21.40 0.02
N GLY A 390 -35.17 21.23 0.44
CA GLY A 390 -35.96 20.04 0.09
C GLY A 390 -36.21 19.91 -1.41
N MET A 391 -36.55 21.01 -2.08
CA MET A 391 -36.74 21.04 -3.54
C MET A 391 -35.41 20.69 -4.28
N LEU A 392 -34.30 21.26 -3.84
CA LEU A 392 -33.00 21.06 -4.44
C LEU A 392 -32.44 19.65 -4.22
N ALA A 393 -32.68 19.06 -3.05
CA ALA A 393 -32.31 17.69 -2.75
C ALA A 393 -33.04 16.66 -3.63
N GLN A 394 -34.27 16.99 -4.09
CA GLN A 394 -35.07 16.15 -4.99
C GLN A 394 -34.72 16.35 -6.47
N ALA A 395 -34.10 17.48 -6.82
CA ALA A 395 -33.66 17.77 -8.18
C ALA A 395 -32.40 17.01 -8.48
N GLN A 396 -32.49 16.00 -9.35
CA GLN A 396 -31.31 15.31 -9.85
C GLN A 396 -30.63 16.17 -10.94
N GLY A 397 -29.60 16.92 -10.55
CA GLY A 397 -28.79 17.73 -11.48
C GLY A 397 -28.49 19.14 -10.99
N GLU A 398 -27.74 19.91 -11.79
CA GLU A 398 -27.47 21.32 -11.53
C GLU A 398 -28.77 22.14 -11.69
N VAL A 399 -29.27 22.66 -10.59
CA VAL A 399 -30.39 23.61 -10.61
C VAL A 399 -29.80 25.00 -10.81
N ASN A 400 -30.10 25.60 -11.96
CA ASN A 400 -29.75 26.99 -12.22
C ASN A 400 -30.72 27.88 -11.43
N LEU A 401 -30.34 28.24 -10.20
CA LEU A 401 -31.09 29.16 -9.36
C LEU A 401 -30.87 30.61 -9.86
N SER A 402 -31.61 31.01 -10.87
CA SER A 402 -31.73 32.42 -11.19
C SER A 402 -32.69 33.10 -10.22
N MET A 403 -32.27 33.28 -8.98
CA MET A 403 -32.98 34.17 -8.05
C MET A 403 -32.37 35.55 -8.20
N ASP A 404 -33.19 36.51 -8.66
CA ASP A 404 -32.79 37.92 -8.78
C ASP A 404 -32.74 38.57 -7.39
N PHE A 405 -31.59 38.43 -6.74
CA PHE A 405 -31.30 39.23 -5.55
C PHE A 405 -30.66 40.56 -5.95
N PRO A 406 -31.02 41.68 -5.25
CA PRO A 406 -30.24 42.91 -5.35
C PRO A 406 -28.76 42.62 -5.12
N GLU A 407 -27.87 43.37 -5.82
CA GLU A 407 -26.40 43.12 -5.79
C GLU A 407 -25.84 43.11 -4.37
N ASP A 408 -26.44 43.88 -3.46
CA ASP A 408 -26.03 44.04 -2.06
C ASP A 408 -26.80 43.13 -1.07
N ASP A 409 -27.70 42.25 -1.53
CA ASP A 409 -28.50 41.40 -0.64
C ASP A 409 -27.65 40.16 -0.20
N PRO A 410 -27.32 40.06 1.12
CA PRO A 410 -26.53 38.96 1.63
C PRO A 410 -27.21 37.59 1.56
N ARG A 411 -28.54 37.52 1.36
CA ARG A 411 -29.31 36.27 1.23
C ARG A 411 -28.91 35.48 0.00
N LYS A 412 -28.36 36.10 -1.04
CA LYS A 412 -27.80 35.41 -2.20
C LYS A 412 -26.70 34.40 -1.81
N TYR A 413 -25.87 34.74 -0.81
CA TYR A 413 -24.81 33.86 -0.34
C TYR A 413 -25.36 32.67 0.46
N ASP A 414 -26.48 32.87 1.20
CA ASP A 414 -27.15 31.79 1.92
C ASP A 414 -27.73 30.79 0.93
N VAL A 415 -28.46 31.27 -0.08
CA VAL A 415 -29.06 30.43 -1.12
C VAL A 415 -27.99 29.61 -1.89
N GLU A 416 -26.88 30.24 -2.30
CA GLU A 416 -25.79 29.54 -2.95
C GLU A 416 -25.18 28.42 -2.07
N LEU A 417 -25.01 28.71 -0.77
CA LEU A 417 -24.48 27.74 0.19
C LEU A 417 -25.43 26.56 0.39
N ILE A 418 -26.71 26.86 0.59
CA ILE A 418 -27.77 25.87 0.81
C ILE A 418 -27.97 25.01 -0.44
N ALA A 419 -27.93 25.60 -1.63
CA ALA A 419 -28.07 24.89 -2.89
C ALA A 419 -26.97 23.85 -3.07
N LEU A 420 -25.71 24.23 -2.79
CA LEU A 420 -24.58 23.32 -2.89
C LEU A 420 -24.68 22.19 -1.85
N ALA A 421 -25.08 22.52 -0.61
CA ALA A 421 -25.23 21.57 0.47
C ALA A 421 -26.35 20.55 0.20
N ALA A 422 -27.53 21.02 -0.23
CA ALA A 422 -28.70 20.18 -0.50
C ALA A 422 -28.45 19.12 -1.58
N GLY A 423 -27.74 19.48 -2.66
CA GLY A 423 -27.41 18.54 -3.73
C GLY A 423 -26.21 17.63 -3.44
N LEU A 424 -25.46 17.89 -2.35
CA LEU A 424 -24.18 17.22 -2.10
C LEU A 424 -24.34 15.71 -1.90
N ARG A 425 -25.32 15.25 -1.10
CA ARG A 425 -25.53 13.83 -0.84
C ARG A 425 -25.71 13.03 -2.12
N GLY A 426 -26.53 13.51 -3.06
CA GLY A 426 -26.77 12.81 -4.34
C GLY A 426 -25.50 12.74 -5.22
N ARG A 427 -24.75 13.86 -5.33
CA ARG A 427 -23.48 13.88 -6.07
C ARG A 427 -22.44 12.98 -5.44
N TYR A 428 -22.31 12.98 -4.13
CA TYR A 428 -21.42 12.11 -3.36
C TYR A 428 -21.79 10.63 -3.55
N GLU A 429 -23.09 10.29 -3.42
CA GLU A 429 -23.62 8.94 -3.61
C GLU A 429 -23.28 8.41 -5.01
N ALA A 430 -23.50 9.21 -6.04
CA ALA A 430 -23.18 8.82 -7.42
C ALA A 430 -21.72 8.42 -7.60
N GLN A 431 -20.78 9.11 -6.94
CA GLN A 431 -19.37 8.77 -7.00
C GLN A 431 -19.03 7.49 -6.18
N MET A 432 -19.60 7.39 -4.97
CA MET A 432 -19.35 6.23 -4.09
C MET A 432 -19.86 4.92 -4.70
N GLU A 433 -21.02 4.92 -5.36
CA GLU A 433 -21.57 3.72 -6.02
C GLU A 433 -20.71 3.24 -7.21
N HIS A 434 -19.84 4.10 -7.76
CA HIS A 434 -18.88 3.77 -8.79
C HIS A 434 -17.44 3.58 -8.25
N TYR A 435 -17.28 3.53 -6.92
CA TYR A 435 -15.97 3.40 -6.25
C TYR A 435 -15.00 4.55 -6.56
N ALA A 436 -15.52 5.70 -6.98
CA ALA A 436 -14.77 6.92 -7.27
C ALA A 436 -14.56 7.75 -6.00
N PHE A 437 -13.81 7.19 -5.02
CA PHE A 437 -13.57 7.80 -3.70
C PHE A 437 -12.98 9.20 -3.80
N GLN A 438 -12.02 9.39 -4.72
CA GLN A 438 -11.39 10.68 -4.96
C GLN A 438 -12.43 11.73 -5.35
N ASP A 439 -13.32 11.39 -6.29
CA ASP A 439 -14.32 12.33 -6.81
C ASP A 439 -15.42 12.61 -5.77
N ALA A 440 -15.80 11.60 -4.96
CA ALA A 440 -16.71 11.80 -3.84
C ALA A 440 -16.14 12.82 -2.83
N LEU A 441 -14.85 12.73 -2.51
CA LEU A 441 -14.18 13.71 -1.66
C LEU A 441 -14.04 15.08 -2.33
N VAL A 442 -13.85 15.15 -3.66
CA VAL A 442 -13.86 16.42 -4.41
C VAL A 442 -15.22 17.12 -4.27
N GLU A 443 -16.32 16.40 -4.47
CA GLU A 443 -17.66 16.97 -4.31
C GLU A 443 -17.88 17.53 -2.89
N LEU A 444 -17.42 16.81 -1.89
CA LEU A 444 -17.55 17.23 -0.49
C LEU A 444 -16.70 18.49 -0.20
N PHE A 445 -15.47 18.55 -0.68
CA PHE A 445 -14.60 19.71 -0.44
C PHE A 445 -15.04 20.96 -1.21
N LYS A 446 -15.89 20.84 -2.24
CA LYS A 446 -16.57 22.01 -2.82
C LYS A 446 -17.46 22.73 -1.79
N LEU A 447 -18.20 21.98 -0.96
CA LEU A 447 -19.00 22.58 0.11
C LEU A 447 -18.11 23.23 1.17
N ILE A 448 -17.04 22.56 1.62
CA ILE A 448 -16.09 23.10 2.60
C ILE A 448 -15.45 24.41 2.09
N GLY A 449 -15.00 24.41 0.83
CA GLY A 449 -14.45 25.60 0.18
C GLY A 449 -15.46 26.73 0.04
N ARG A 450 -16.73 26.42 -0.33
CA ARG A 450 -17.82 27.40 -0.39
C ARG A 450 -18.14 27.99 1.00
N ALA A 451 -18.12 27.15 2.05
CA ALA A 451 -18.35 27.61 3.42
C ALA A 451 -17.21 28.55 3.91
N ASN A 452 -15.95 28.25 3.60
CA ASN A 452 -14.84 29.17 3.89
C ASN A 452 -15.02 30.53 3.17
N LYS A 453 -15.39 30.52 1.88
CA LYS A 453 -15.69 31.74 1.12
C LYS A 453 -16.89 32.52 1.71
N TYR A 454 -17.91 31.82 2.17
CA TYR A 454 -19.09 32.41 2.81
C TYR A 454 -18.75 33.19 4.10
N ILE A 455 -17.73 32.76 4.86
CA ILE A 455 -17.21 33.52 6.01
C ILE A 455 -16.66 34.88 5.54
N ASP A 456 -15.87 34.88 4.46
CA ASP A 456 -15.22 36.11 3.98
C ASP A 456 -16.22 37.09 3.31
N GLU A 457 -17.27 36.57 2.69
CA GLU A 457 -18.38 37.37 2.10
C GLU A 457 -19.22 38.01 3.17
N ASN A 458 -19.66 37.29 4.21
CA ASN A 458 -20.51 37.80 5.29
C ASN A 458 -19.75 38.57 6.37
N LYS A 459 -18.44 38.43 6.46
CA LYS A 459 -17.60 39.14 7.43
C LYS A 459 -18.14 39.13 8.87
N PRO A 460 -18.29 37.95 9.53
CA PRO A 460 -18.89 37.84 10.87
C PRO A 460 -18.30 38.79 11.90
N TRP A 461 -17.02 39.12 11.80
CA TRP A 461 -16.32 40.07 12.66
C TRP A 461 -16.79 41.52 12.47
N ALA A 462 -17.38 41.85 11.34
CA ALA A 462 -17.98 43.15 11.10
C ALA A 462 -19.42 43.18 11.64
N LEU A 463 -20.22 42.15 11.38
CA LEU A 463 -21.56 41.97 11.92
C LEU A 463 -21.57 42.04 13.45
N ALA A 464 -20.56 41.47 14.11
CA ALA A 464 -20.42 41.43 15.57
C ALA A 464 -20.23 42.83 16.22
N LYS A 465 -19.94 43.88 15.45
CA LYS A 465 -19.76 45.25 15.97
C LYS A 465 -21.08 46.03 16.13
N ASP A 466 -22.15 45.54 15.53
CA ASP A 466 -23.48 46.17 15.55
C ASP A 466 -24.48 45.21 16.19
N GLU A 467 -25.07 45.64 17.32
CA GLU A 467 -26.11 44.89 18.03
C GLU A 467 -27.33 44.56 17.14
N ALA A 468 -27.69 45.43 16.20
CA ALA A 468 -28.80 45.22 15.29
C ALA A 468 -28.50 44.08 14.28
N GLN A 469 -27.25 43.74 14.05
CA GLN A 469 -26.82 42.67 13.15
C GLN A 469 -26.59 41.33 13.86
N LYS A 470 -26.77 41.27 15.19
CA LYS A 470 -26.57 39.99 15.93
C LYS A 470 -27.47 38.86 15.45
N PRO A 471 -28.75 39.04 15.09
CA PRO A 471 -29.55 37.96 14.51
C PRO A 471 -28.95 37.44 13.19
N ARG A 472 -28.48 38.33 12.32
CA ARG A 472 -27.81 37.95 11.08
C ARG A 472 -26.51 37.21 11.35
N LEU A 473 -25.69 37.66 12.30
CA LEU A 473 -24.48 36.98 12.71
C LEU A 473 -24.74 35.56 13.21
N ALA A 474 -25.78 35.40 14.06
CA ALA A 474 -26.17 34.08 14.58
C ALA A 474 -26.59 33.13 13.45
N HIS A 475 -27.39 33.64 12.51
CA HIS A 475 -27.81 32.84 11.34
C HIS A 475 -26.62 32.46 10.42
N VAL A 476 -25.72 33.38 10.15
CA VAL A 476 -24.49 33.08 9.39
C VAL A 476 -23.65 31.97 10.04
N LEU A 477 -23.49 32.02 11.37
CA LEU A 477 -22.75 30.99 12.10
C LEU A 477 -23.49 29.66 12.12
N TYR A 478 -24.83 29.70 12.24
CA TYR A 478 -25.68 28.51 12.12
C TYR A 478 -25.48 27.81 10.77
N ASN A 479 -25.55 28.56 9.66
CA ASN A 479 -25.36 28.01 8.31
C ASN A 479 -23.96 27.36 8.14
N LEU A 480 -22.91 27.95 8.71
CA LEU A 480 -21.56 27.37 8.71
C LEU A 480 -21.49 26.07 9.51
N LEU A 481 -22.10 26.04 10.73
CA LEU A 481 -22.12 24.82 11.54
C LEU A 481 -22.93 23.71 10.86
N GLU A 482 -24.00 24.03 10.16
CA GLU A 482 -24.79 23.06 9.39
C GLU A 482 -23.99 22.49 8.23
N CYS A 483 -23.18 23.30 7.51
CA CYS A 483 -22.22 22.80 6.51
C CYS A 483 -21.17 21.88 7.13
N VAL A 484 -20.66 22.21 8.32
CA VAL A 484 -19.70 21.35 9.04
C VAL A 484 -20.35 20.01 9.42
N ARG A 485 -21.61 20.03 9.92
CA ARG A 485 -22.36 18.82 10.25
C ARG A 485 -22.52 17.91 9.03
N LEU A 486 -23.04 18.46 7.93
CA LEU A 486 -23.23 17.72 6.67
C LEU A 486 -21.91 17.12 6.16
N SER A 487 -20.86 17.94 6.17
CA SER A 487 -19.53 17.49 5.76
C SER A 487 -19.03 16.36 6.65
N ALA A 488 -19.19 16.45 7.97
CA ALA A 488 -18.76 15.41 8.90
C ALA A 488 -19.53 14.10 8.71
N VAL A 489 -20.83 14.14 8.42
CA VAL A 489 -21.63 12.92 8.14
C VAL A 489 -21.05 12.18 6.93
N LEU A 490 -20.79 12.89 5.82
CA LEU A 490 -20.28 12.30 4.58
C LEU A 490 -18.79 11.94 4.65
N LEU A 491 -18.00 12.58 5.53
CA LEU A 491 -16.61 12.24 5.80
C LEU A 491 -16.43 11.01 6.71
N THR A 492 -17.47 10.62 7.47
CA THR A 492 -17.37 9.51 8.44
C THR A 492 -16.79 8.22 7.85
N PRO A 493 -17.10 7.78 6.62
CA PRO A 493 -16.48 6.62 6.01
C PRO A 493 -14.97 6.72 5.85
N PHE A 494 -14.44 7.92 5.65
CA PHE A 494 -13.03 8.21 5.40
C PHE A 494 -12.24 8.51 6.66
N MET A 495 -12.80 9.34 7.56
CA MET A 495 -12.15 9.89 8.75
C MET A 495 -13.05 9.74 9.99
N PRO A 496 -13.32 8.50 10.45
CA PRO A 496 -14.31 8.24 11.50
C PRO A 496 -13.99 8.91 12.84
N GLU A 497 -12.71 8.98 13.25
CA GLU A 497 -12.32 9.59 14.52
C GLU A 497 -12.43 11.12 14.49
N THR A 498 -12.02 11.74 13.40
CA THR A 498 -12.11 13.19 13.20
C THR A 498 -13.57 13.63 13.18
N CYS A 499 -14.44 12.89 12.48
CA CYS A 499 -15.86 13.20 12.43
C CYS A 499 -16.52 13.04 13.81
N GLY A 500 -16.13 12.04 14.58
CA GLY A 500 -16.56 11.91 15.98
C GLY A 500 -16.21 13.13 16.84
N LYS A 501 -14.99 13.66 16.68
CA LYS A 501 -14.55 14.91 17.35
C LYS A 501 -15.34 16.12 16.89
N ILE A 502 -15.62 16.24 15.58
CA ILE A 502 -16.45 17.32 15.02
C ILE A 502 -17.86 17.27 15.61
N PHE A 503 -18.52 16.11 15.61
CA PHE A 503 -19.86 15.95 16.18
C PHE A 503 -19.90 16.32 17.66
N ALA A 504 -18.89 15.96 18.43
CA ALA A 504 -18.77 16.33 19.83
C ALA A 504 -18.65 17.86 20.02
N GLN A 505 -17.86 18.55 19.17
CA GLN A 505 -17.71 19.99 19.21
C GLN A 505 -19.00 20.73 18.86
N LEU A 506 -19.80 20.18 17.94
CA LEU A 506 -21.08 20.77 17.52
C LEU A 506 -22.27 20.41 18.43
N GLY A 507 -22.08 19.50 19.37
CA GLY A 507 -23.18 19.00 20.22
C GLY A 507 -24.29 18.29 19.41
N VAL A 508 -23.93 17.63 18.30
CA VAL A 508 -24.86 16.93 17.40
C VAL A 508 -25.24 15.59 17.99
N ASP A 509 -26.56 15.29 18.05
CA ASP A 509 -27.08 13.99 18.45
C ASP A 509 -26.97 12.92 17.34
N GLU A 510 -27.29 11.66 17.67
CA GLU A 510 -27.20 10.55 16.72
C GLU A 510 -28.17 10.68 15.54
N GLY A 511 -29.36 11.28 15.76
CA GLY A 511 -30.37 11.47 14.72
C GLY A 511 -29.93 12.41 13.60
N ALA A 512 -29.04 13.36 13.93
CA ALA A 512 -28.48 14.30 12.96
C ALA A 512 -27.12 13.85 12.33
N ARG A 513 -26.71 12.59 12.58
CA ARG A 513 -25.49 11.97 12.02
C ARG A 513 -25.79 10.85 11.01
N THR A 514 -27.05 10.69 10.62
CA THR A 514 -27.50 9.61 9.72
C THR A 514 -27.34 9.97 8.26
N TRP A 515 -27.41 8.96 7.39
CA TRP A 515 -27.43 9.16 5.94
C TRP A 515 -28.59 10.07 5.49
N GLU A 516 -29.78 9.87 6.07
CA GLU A 516 -30.96 10.68 5.78
C GLU A 516 -30.70 12.13 6.15
N SER A 517 -30.06 12.36 7.31
CA SER A 517 -29.76 13.72 7.79
C SER A 517 -28.77 14.46 6.90
N ALA A 518 -27.92 13.74 6.14
CA ALA A 518 -27.02 14.34 5.16
C ALA A 518 -27.73 14.91 3.92
N GLY A 519 -28.99 14.55 3.70
CA GLY A 519 -29.83 15.09 2.64
C GLY A 519 -30.80 16.18 3.09
N ALA A 520 -30.74 16.62 4.34
CA ALA A 520 -31.61 17.61 4.92
C ALA A 520 -30.82 18.80 5.48
N TRP A 521 -31.32 20.01 5.24
CA TRP A 521 -30.77 21.24 5.77
C TRP A 521 -31.52 21.67 7.04
N GLY A 522 -30.77 22.27 7.96
CA GLY A 522 -31.39 22.87 9.15
C GLY A 522 -31.64 21.87 10.28
N LEU A 523 -30.91 20.76 10.33
CA LEU A 523 -31.08 19.75 11.39
C LEU A 523 -30.16 19.98 12.60
N LEU A 524 -29.21 20.89 12.53
CA LEU A 524 -28.48 21.30 13.74
C LEU A 524 -29.49 21.97 14.68
N PRO A 525 -29.64 21.52 15.95
CA PRO A 525 -30.57 22.15 16.85
C PRO A 525 -30.24 23.63 17.08
N ALA A 526 -31.23 24.53 16.87
CA ALA A 526 -31.10 25.91 17.31
C ALA A 526 -30.84 25.91 18.83
N GLY A 527 -29.92 26.75 19.31
CA GLY A 527 -29.51 26.73 20.71
C GLY A 527 -28.57 25.61 21.10
N ALA A 528 -28.01 24.86 20.12
CA ALA A 528 -26.99 23.85 20.41
C ALA A 528 -25.77 24.43 21.13
N ALA A 529 -25.25 23.68 22.07
CA ALA A 529 -23.97 24.02 22.71
C ALA A 529 -22.84 23.65 21.75
N VAL A 530 -22.02 24.62 21.41
CA VAL A 530 -20.87 24.47 20.51
C VAL A 530 -19.60 24.76 21.27
N SER A 531 -18.70 23.77 21.39
CA SER A 531 -17.45 23.93 22.09
C SER A 531 -16.27 24.05 21.13
N LYS A 532 -15.30 24.89 21.46
CA LYS A 532 -14.04 24.88 20.76
C LYS A 532 -13.21 23.69 21.24
N GLY A 533 -13.00 22.69 20.38
CA GLY A 533 -12.11 21.58 20.65
C GLY A 533 -10.65 21.86 20.33
N GLU A 534 -9.83 20.81 20.38
CA GLU A 534 -8.45 20.83 19.88
C GLU A 534 -8.40 21.04 18.37
N ASN A 535 -7.25 21.53 17.87
CA ASN A 535 -7.03 21.59 16.43
C ASN A 535 -7.05 20.19 15.85
N LEU A 536 -7.94 19.97 14.88
CA LEU A 536 -8.10 18.67 14.25
C LEU A 536 -6.83 18.22 13.51
N PHE A 537 -6.20 19.16 12.79
CA PHE A 537 -4.99 18.93 12.01
C PHE A 537 -4.03 20.09 12.19
N PRO A 538 -2.87 19.89 12.83
CA PRO A 538 -1.83 20.90 12.90
C PRO A 538 -1.19 21.11 11.54
N ARG A 539 -0.81 22.34 11.23
CA ARG A 539 -0.07 22.66 10.02
C ARG A 539 1.38 22.14 10.14
N ILE A 540 1.85 21.48 9.10
CA ILE A 540 3.18 20.87 9.04
C ILE A 540 4.13 21.79 8.27
N ASP A 541 5.34 21.99 8.81
CA ASP A 541 6.45 22.65 8.11
C ASP A 541 7.04 21.65 7.09
N VAL A 542 6.83 21.92 5.79
CA VAL A 542 7.15 20.98 4.72
C VAL A 542 8.63 20.66 4.65
N GLU A 543 9.50 21.68 4.67
CA GLU A 543 10.95 21.49 4.49
C GLU A 543 11.55 20.70 5.66
N LYS A 544 11.18 21.07 6.87
CA LYS A 544 11.65 20.41 8.09
C LYS A 544 11.16 18.95 8.16
N GLU A 545 9.94 18.73 7.75
CA GLU A 545 9.31 17.42 7.82
C GLU A 545 9.90 16.44 6.78
N LEU A 546 10.12 16.90 5.55
CA LEU A 546 10.76 16.11 4.52
C LEU A 546 12.18 15.71 4.92
N ALA A 547 12.97 16.64 5.45
CA ALA A 547 14.31 16.34 5.95
C ALA A 547 14.30 15.26 7.06
N ALA A 548 13.31 15.32 7.98
CA ALA A 548 13.19 14.33 9.03
C ALA A 548 12.77 12.94 8.49
N LEU A 549 11.92 12.88 7.48
CA LEU A 549 11.53 11.62 6.83
C LEU A 549 12.69 11.00 6.04
N ASP A 550 13.47 11.80 5.34
CA ASP A 550 14.65 11.34 4.60
C ASP A 550 15.69 10.75 5.55
N GLU A 551 15.91 11.36 6.72
CA GLU A 551 16.81 10.85 7.76
C GLU A 551 16.32 9.49 8.29
N LEU A 552 15.03 9.37 8.64
CA LEU A 552 14.43 8.12 9.10
C LEU A 552 14.52 7.00 8.05
N GLN A 553 14.30 7.31 6.78
CA GLN A 553 14.45 6.35 5.70
C GLN A 553 15.91 5.92 5.51
N ALA A 554 16.85 6.86 5.62
CA ALA A 554 18.27 6.57 5.54
C ALA A 554 18.72 5.66 6.69
N GLU A 555 18.26 5.91 7.92
CA GLU A 555 18.51 5.07 9.09
C GLU A 555 17.92 3.66 8.91
N ALA A 556 16.67 3.56 8.45
CA ALA A 556 16.03 2.28 8.19
C ALA A 556 16.77 1.47 7.10
N ARG A 557 17.25 2.14 6.04
CA ARG A 557 18.08 1.48 5.00
C ARG A 557 19.40 0.99 5.57
N ARG A 558 20.08 1.80 6.39
CA ARG A 558 21.34 1.38 7.04
C ARG A 558 21.14 0.19 7.98
N ALA A 559 20.03 0.18 8.75
CA ALA A 559 19.70 -0.91 9.65
C ALA A 559 19.34 -2.23 8.92
N ALA A 560 18.82 -2.15 7.70
CA ALA A 560 18.47 -3.32 6.88
C ALA A 560 19.67 -3.94 6.14
N LEU A 561 20.79 -3.21 6.03
CA LEU A 561 22.01 -3.73 5.40
C LEU A 561 22.77 -4.65 6.36
N PRO A 562 23.43 -5.72 5.86
CA PRO A 562 24.30 -6.54 6.68
C PRO A 562 25.34 -5.67 7.40
N ALA A 563 25.59 -5.96 8.67
CA ALA A 563 26.59 -5.22 9.43
C ALA A 563 27.97 -5.34 8.79
N VAL A 564 28.30 -6.55 8.32
CA VAL A 564 29.51 -6.85 7.54
C VAL A 564 29.17 -7.81 6.42
N GLU A 565 29.63 -7.51 5.21
CA GLU A 565 29.51 -8.37 4.04
C GLU A 565 30.89 -8.59 3.42
N VAL A 566 31.25 -9.84 3.19
CA VAL A 566 32.50 -10.24 2.54
C VAL A 566 32.19 -10.96 1.24
N GLU A 567 33.11 -10.85 0.26
CA GLU A 567 32.98 -11.54 -1.02
C GLU A 567 32.88 -13.06 -0.79
N PRO A 568 31.99 -13.78 -1.48
CA PRO A 568 31.87 -15.23 -1.37
C PRO A 568 33.16 -15.93 -1.73
N PHE A 569 33.45 -17.05 -1.05
CA PHE A 569 34.62 -17.88 -1.39
C PHE A 569 34.55 -18.36 -2.83
N ALA A 570 35.72 -18.33 -3.52
CA ALA A 570 35.86 -18.89 -4.86
C ALA A 570 35.50 -20.38 -4.85
N GLN A 571 34.69 -20.81 -5.82
CA GLN A 571 34.30 -22.24 -5.94
C GLN A 571 35.36 -23.09 -6.66
N GLU A 572 36.22 -22.46 -7.46
CA GLU A 572 37.31 -23.14 -8.18
C GLU A 572 38.59 -23.15 -7.35
N SER A 573 39.24 -24.30 -7.28
CA SER A 573 40.55 -24.43 -6.63
C SER A 573 41.66 -24.00 -7.57
N VAL A 574 42.64 -23.27 -7.05
CA VAL A 574 43.91 -22.97 -7.75
C VAL A 574 44.91 -24.05 -7.42
N ASP A 575 45.51 -24.66 -8.44
CA ASP A 575 46.60 -25.63 -8.24
C ASP A 575 47.87 -24.94 -7.67
N PHE A 576 48.65 -25.71 -6.92
CA PHE A 576 49.82 -25.21 -6.22
C PHE A 576 50.91 -24.64 -7.17
N ASP A 577 51.10 -25.23 -8.35
CA ASP A 577 52.07 -24.77 -9.32
C ASP A 577 51.70 -23.41 -9.93
N THR A 578 50.38 -23.16 -10.13
CA THR A 578 49.88 -21.88 -10.57
C THR A 578 50.02 -20.82 -9.47
N PHE A 579 49.71 -21.16 -8.21
CA PHE A 579 49.94 -20.27 -7.07
C PHE A 579 51.42 -19.87 -6.92
N CYS A 580 52.35 -20.84 -7.03
CA CYS A 580 53.77 -20.61 -6.91
C CYS A 580 54.39 -19.71 -8.00
N LYS A 581 53.67 -19.47 -9.11
CA LYS A 581 54.08 -18.50 -10.13
C LYS A 581 53.91 -17.05 -9.69
N SER A 582 53.11 -16.79 -8.64
CA SER A 582 52.92 -15.46 -8.08
C SER A 582 54.05 -15.10 -7.12
N ASP A 583 54.68 -13.95 -7.31
CA ASP A 583 55.78 -13.49 -6.43
C ASP A 583 55.30 -12.39 -5.51
N PHE A 584 54.86 -12.78 -4.30
CA PHE A 584 54.42 -11.88 -3.24
C PHE A 584 55.64 -11.48 -2.39
N ARG A 585 55.85 -10.16 -2.24
CA ARG A 585 56.97 -9.59 -1.47
C ARG A 585 56.51 -8.53 -0.46
N ALA A 586 57.25 -8.45 0.63
CA ALA A 586 57.21 -7.30 1.52
C ALA A 586 57.93 -6.12 0.83
N VAL A 587 57.24 -5.00 0.70
CA VAL A 587 57.75 -3.79 0.05
C VAL A 587 57.65 -2.57 1.00
N LYS A 588 58.72 -1.79 1.10
CA LYS A 588 58.75 -0.60 1.96
C LYS A 588 58.39 0.65 1.18
N VAL A 589 57.46 1.45 1.71
CA VAL A 589 57.05 2.71 1.09
C VAL A 589 58.08 3.79 1.34
N LYS A 590 58.85 4.15 0.32
CA LYS A 590 59.81 5.26 0.33
C LYS A 590 59.13 6.61 0.14
N ALA A 591 58.15 6.66 -0.76
CA ALA A 591 57.35 7.84 -1.02
C ALA A 591 55.96 7.44 -1.48
N CYS A 592 54.95 8.27 -1.11
CA CYS A 592 53.58 8.13 -1.57
C CYS A 592 53.04 9.53 -1.87
N GLU A 593 52.36 9.69 -3.02
CA GLU A 593 51.78 10.95 -3.43
C GLU A 593 50.48 10.80 -4.22
N SER A 594 49.62 11.79 -4.20
CA SER A 594 48.39 11.81 -5.00
C SER A 594 48.71 12.02 -6.49
N VAL A 595 48.04 11.30 -7.36
CA VAL A 595 48.20 11.41 -8.80
C VAL A 595 47.44 12.64 -9.33
N LYS A 596 48.15 13.57 -10.00
CA LYS A 596 47.50 14.77 -10.60
C LYS A 596 46.36 14.35 -11.53
N LYS A 597 45.20 15.02 -11.41
CA LYS A 597 43.97 14.75 -12.16
C LYS A 597 43.25 13.42 -11.84
N SER A 598 43.60 12.75 -10.75
CA SER A 598 42.87 11.57 -10.27
C SER A 598 42.51 11.74 -8.78
N ALA A 599 41.23 11.64 -8.46
CA ALA A 599 40.75 11.64 -7.07
C ALA A 599 40.88 10.26 -6.40
N LYS A 600 41.23 9.21 -7.17
CA LYS A 600 41.21 7.81 -6.71
C LYS A 600 42.61 7.20 -6.56
N LEU A 601 43.64 7.73 -7.24
CA LEU A 601 44.93 7.09 -7.34
C LEU A 601 46.00 7.69 -6.43
N LEU A 602 46.69 6.82 -5.71
CA LEU A 602 47.97 7.11 -5.07
C LEU A 602 49.12 6.47 -5.87
N ARG A 603 50.24 7.20 -6.00
CA ARG A 603 51.49 6.73 -6.57
C ARG A 603 52.45 6.38 -5.46
N PHE A 604 52.95 5.16 -5.48
CA PHE A 604 53.94 4.62 -4.54
C PHE A 604 55.29 4.47 -5.20
N ILE A 605 56.32 4.88 -4.50
CA ILE A 605 57.71 4.52 -4.76
C ILE A 605 58.15 3.58 -3.65
N LEU A 606 58.45 2.34 -4.02
CA LEU A 606 58.62 1.21 -3.11
C LEU A 606 60.03 0.66 -3.24
N ASP A 607 60.62 0.30 -2.09
CA ASP A 607 61.81 -0.58 -2.02
C ASP A 607 61.28 -2.03 -1.99
N ASP A 608 61.65 -2.84 -2.97
CA ASP A 608 61.31 -4.25 -3.08
C ASP A 608 62.54 -5.17 -2.88
N GLY A 609 63.67 -4.60 -2.41
CA GLY A 609 64.88 -5.33 -2.18
C GLY A 609 65.72 -5.65 -3.45
N SER A 610 65.26 -5.20 -4.64
CA SER A 610 66.00 -5.42 -5.91
C SER A 610 67.15 -4.44 -6.17
N GLY A 611 67.28 -3.41 -5.34
CA GLY A 611 68.22 -2.32 -5.53
C GLY A 611 67.75 -1.21 -6.46
N THR A 612 66.54 -1.32 -7.03
CA THR A 612 65.89 -0.28 -7.83
C THR A 612 64.50 0.00 -7.29
N ASP A 613 64.11 1.29 -7.29
CA ASP A 613 62.80 1.66 -6.80
C ASP A 613 61.70 1.20 -7.73
N ARG A 614 60.65 0.59 -7.15
CA ARG A 614 59.45 0.11 -7.87
C ARG A 614 58.32 1.12 -7.77
N GLN A 615 57.72 1.44 -8.90
CA GLN A 615 56.51 2.27 -8.92
C GLN A 615 55.26 1.42 -9.00
N ILE A 616 54.30 1.63 -8.09
CA ILE A 616 52.94 1.06 -8.13
C ILE A 616 51.93 2.19 -7.99
N LEU A 617 50.86 2.16 -8.81
CA LEU A 617 49.70 3.00 -8.66
C LEU A 617 48.53 2.19 -8.10
N SER A 618 47.86 2.70 -7.08
CA SER A 618 46.74 2.02 -6.44
C SER A 618 45.53 2.95 -6.26
N GLY A 619 44.31 2.42 -6.44
CA GLY A 619 43.04 3.14 -6.38
C GLY A 619 42.54 3.42 -4.97
N ILE A 620 43.40 3.73 -4.03
CA ILE A 620 43.09 3.77 -2.59
C ILE A 620 43.12 5.18 -1.98
N ALA A 621 43.14 6.23 -2.78
CA ALA A 621 43.21 7.62 -2.29
C ALA A 621 41.95 8.03 -1.48
N MET A 622 40.85 7.28 -1.56
CA MET A 622 39.66 7.50 -0.75
C MET A 622 39.78 6.92 0.68
N TYR A 623 40.71 5.98 0.89
CA TYR A 623 40.86 5.25 2.15
C TYR A 623 42.10 5.64 2.94
N TYR A 624 43.16 6.16 2.27
CA TYR A 624 44.44 6.50 2.90
C TYR A 624 44.97 7.84 2.42
N LYS A 625 45.59 8.58 3.34
CA LYS A 625 46.38 9.75 3.00
C LYS A 625 47.85 9.33 2.73
N PRO A 626 48.51 9.97 1.77
CA PRO A 626 49.91 9.64 1.44
C PRO A 626 50.86 9.60 2.63
N GLU A 627 50.70 10.54 3.57
CA GLU A 627 51.54 10.73 4.76
C GLU A 627 51.46 9.54 5.73
N GLU A 628 50.33 8.83 5.76
CA GLU A 628 50.08 7.70 6.66
C GLU A 628 50.81 6.45 6.22
N LEU A 629 51.22 6.40 4.96
CA LEU A 629 51.73 5.20 4.31
C LEU A 629 53.27 5.24 4.16
N VAL A 630 53.91 6.39 4.17
CA VAL A 630 55.40 6.51 4.05
C VAL A 630 56.06 5.83 5.24
N GLY A 631 57.00 4.99 4.96
CA GLY A 631 57.75 4.20 5.95
C GLY A 631 57.09 2.87 6.36
N LYS A 632 55.84 2.62 5.92
CA LYS A 632 55.16 1.36 6.18
C LYS A 632 55.66 0.22 5.27
N THR A 633 55.52 -1.01 5.76
CA THR A 633 55.82 -2.23 5.00
C THR A 633 54.52 -2.89 4.57
N LEU A 634 54.35 -2.96 3.25
CA LEU A 634 53.14 -3.49 2.59
C LEU A 634 53.44 -4.82 1.89
N VAL A 635 52.36 -5.53 1.54
CA VAL A 635 52.46 -6.72 0.68
C VAL A 635 52.11 -6.38 -0.76
N ALA A 636 52.96 -6.73 -1.69
CA ALA A 636 52.73 -6.56 -3.13
C ALA A 636 53.02 -7.83 -3.92
N ILE A 637 52.25 -8.05 -4.99
CA ILE A 637 52.61 -8.95 -6.06
C ILE A 637 53.43 -8.17 -7.07
N ILE A 638 54.71 -8.62 -7.30
CA ILE A 638 55.69 -7.82 -8.01
C ILE A 638 55.98 -8.30 -9.44
N ASN A 639 55.53 -9.50 -9.79
CA ASN A 639 55.78 -10.10 -11.10
C ASN A 639 54.59 -10.00 -12.08
N LEU A 640 53.71 -9.00 -11.87
CA LEU A 640 52.69 -8.68 -12.84
C LEU A 640 53.26 -7.84 -14.00
N PRO A 641 52.75 -8.01 -15.23
CA PRO A 641 53.15 -7.16 -16.34
C PRO A 641 52.85 -5.66 -16.04
N PRO A 642 53.78 -4.73 -16.43
CA PRO A 642 53.56 -3.33 -16.22
C PRO A 642 52.28 -2.82 -16.90
N ARG A 643 51.50 -2.02 -16.18
CA ARG A 643 50.24 -1.43 -16.67
C ARG A 643 50.29 0.11 -16.65
N LYS A 644 49.91 0.74 -17.76
CA LYS A 644 49.81 2.20 -17.81
C LYS A 644 48.48 2.69 -17.19
N MET A 645 48.60 3.58 -16.22
CA MET A 645 47.47 4.24 -15.53
C MET A 645 47.75 5.74 -15.49
N MET A 646 46.87 6.57 -16.05
CA MET A 646 47.00 8.04 -16.14
C MET A 646 48.36 8.49 -16.71
N GLY A 647 48.89 7.76 -17.70
CA GLY A 647 50.17 8.05 -18.35
C GLY A 647 51.41 7.61 -17.59
N GLN A 648 51.29 6.97 -16.43
CA GLN A 648 52.36 6.44 -15.60
C GLN A 648 52.32 4.90 -15.59
N GLU A 649 53.46 4.25 -15.45
CA GLU A 649 53.52 2.79 -15.35
C GLU A 649 53.38 2.31 -13.90
N SER A 650 52.52 1.29 -13.67
CA SER A 650 52.39 0.55 -12.43
C SER A 650 53.01 -0.83 -12.62
N CYS A 651 54.04 -1.16 -11.83
CA CYS A 651 54.83 -2.37 -11.95
C CYS A 651 54.53 -3.33 -10.79
N GLY A 652 53.29 -3.78 -10.68
CA GLY A 652 52.79 -4.67 -9.62
C GLY A 652 51.48 -4.18 -9.04
N MET A 653 51.02 -4.84 -7.97
CA MET A 653 49.76 -4.52 -7.28
C MET A 653 49.93 -4.67 -5.76
N LEU A 654 49.48 -3.69 -4.99
CA LEU A 654 49.38 -3.79 -3.54
C LEU A 654 48.18 -4.66 -3.16
N LEU A 655 48.35 -5.50 -2.15
CA LEU A 655 47.25 -6.34 -1.64
C LEU A 655 46.43 -5.59 -0.62
N SER A 656 45.14 -5.74 -0.70
CA SER A 656 44.17 -5.17 0.21
C SER A 656 43.10 -6.19 0.57
N ALA A 657 42.62 -6.15 1.81
CA ALA A 657 41.38 -6.80 2.21
C ALA A 657 40.22 -5.81 1.97
N VAL A 658 39.20 -6.28 1.27
CA VAL A 658 38.00 -5.47 0.97
C VAL A 658 36.79 -6.16 1.56
N HIS A 659 35.94 -5.38 2.22
CA HIS A 659 34.64 -5.84 2.71
C HIS A 659 33.68 -4.65 2.69
N THR A 660 32.38 -4.93 2.88
CA THR A 660 31.37 -3.90 3.00
C THR A 660 30.86 -3.84 4.43
N GLU A 661 30.81 -2.66 5.01
CA GLU A 661 30.16 -2.41 6.30
C GLU A 661 28.96 -1.49 6.09
N HIS A 662 27.77 -1.95 6.46
CA HIS A 662 26.53 -1.20 6.28
C HIS A 662 26.36 -0.63 4.85
N GLY A 663 26.79 -1.38 3.84
CA GLY A 663 26.73 -0.98 2.43
C GLY A 663 27.83 -0.03 1.96
N GLU A 664 28.78 0.32 2.81
CA GLU A 664 29.96 1.10 2.45
C GLU A 664 31.18 0.20 2.28
N GLU A 665 31.85 0.32 1.14
CA GLU A 665 33.10 -0.42 0.90
C GLU A 665 34.19 0.07 1.85
N LYS A 666 34.82 -0.86 2.55
CA LYS A 666 35.99 -0.65 3.40
C LYS A 666 37.17 -1.41 2.80
N LEU A 667 38.30 -0.73 2.73
CA LEU A 667 39.54 -1.30 2.18
C LEU A 667 40.67 -1.13 3.18
N HIS A 668 41.35 -2.23 3.48
CA HIS A 668 42.50 -2.26 4.36
C HIS A 668 43.71 -2.83 3.60
N LEU A 669 44.80 -2.04 3.49
CA LEU A 669 46.03 -2.53 2.94
C LEU A 669 46.60 -3.65 3.82
N VAL A 670 47.09 -4.73 3.19
CA VAL A 670 47.78 -5.79 3.90
C VAL A 670 49.16 -5.27 4.30
N MET A 671 49.30 -4.90 5.58
CA MET A 671 50.55 -4.41 6.18
C MET A 671 51.21 -5.54 6.98
N VAL A 672 52.53 -5.59 6.97
CA VAL A 672 53.33 -6.52 7.77
C VAL A 672 54.25 -5.70 8.68
N ASP A 673 54.89 -6.37 9.67
CA ASP A 673 55.77 -5.72 10.61
C ASP A 673 56.89 -4.94 9.88
N ASP A 674 57.10 -3.69 10.23
CA ASP A 674 58.07 -2.78 9.63
C ASP A 674 59.54 -3.27 9.87
N ALA A 675 59.75 -4.24 10.77
CA ALA A 675 61.04 -4.90 10.96
C ALA A 675 61.41 -5.88 9.83
N ILE A 676 60.40 -6.33 9.02
CA ILE A 676 60.63 -7.24 7.90
C ILE A 676 61.42 -6.49 6.82
N PRO A 677 62.55 -7.08 6.32
CA PRO A 677 63.34 -6.46 5.27
C PRO A 677 62.59 -6.35 3.96
N ALA A 678 62.84 -5.27 3.20
CA ALA A 678 62.28 -5.14 1.85
C ALA A 678 62.78 -6.31 0.99
N GLY A 679 61.86 -6.85 0.14
CA GLY A 679 62.13 -8.01 -0.71
C GLY A 679 61.91 -9.36 -0.04
N ALA A 680 61.57 -9.42 1.25
CA ALA A 680 61.23 -10.69 1.88
C ALA A 680 60.05 -11.37 1.15
N LYS A 681 60.21 -12.64 0.75
CA LYS A 681 59.17 -13.40 0.04
C LYS A 681 58.12 -13.87 1.02
N LEU A 682 56.85 -13.73 0.65
CA LEU A 682 55.74 -14.35 1.34
C LEU A 682 55.46 -15.72 0.68
N CYS A 683 55.28 -16.77 1.49
CA CYS A 683 55.08 -18.15 1.06
C CYS A 683 53.75 -18.66 1.64
#